data_7ba68463d462776ca434b6b8bb7e1a43
#
_entry.id   7ba68463d462776ca434b6b8bb7e1a43
#
_cell.length_a   1.000
_cell.length_b   1.000
_cell.length_c   1.000
_cell.angle_alpha   90.00
_cell.angle_beta   90.00
_cell.angle_gamma   90.00
#
_symmetry.space_group_name_H-M   'P 1'
#
loop_
_entity.id
_entity.type
_entity.pdbx_description
1 polymer ?
#
loop_
_entity_poly.entity_id
_entity_poly.type
_entity_poly.pdbx_seq_one_letter_code
_entity_poly.pdbx_strand_id
1 'polypeptide(L)'
;MTSAQYLLDPKAQNHRADGLYSGNLVVANAEAYLKQGLTEPTSYGKVKASKGFATTEELIDAFKDEKGWINWANSFGDTYDFEAKAWTGAADNEVVETPLTVGELYEFYTTGEGAAYATWASPEQLVEWTEDELFLNFQAYEDGFPFEKVGVKALSDKELVLILAKPLEGFYLYYGIPNWLVNEAKYNECASEKDGVYTNSYGTSQETTMSWGPYKLGSFQSDKEYNLVRNENWFGYSLPEFEGLYQTDVINVSYVQEPATRMEMFLNGKLDVNGLNKDYIKEYASSDYTYYDEGDSVFAMAFNPDLAALKTAQEAAGANINKTILTIKDFRIAMSLAMNRSEFVLAADPTSFPAFALYGSQIVADPEEGLFYRTTDTAKQVVVDFWGLADEIGEGKLYATVDDAIDSITGYNLEMAREYFNKAYDQAIEAGLMTDADTVLIMVGTPNATSAFYNSGYDFIVNNYTEAVKGTKLEGKLKFDRDSTLGNGFADALRNNQVDMLFGVGWTGSTFDPFGLIEAYVSSNYQYDPAWKPAETQMTVTIDGEAYTTDVWTWYLSITNNVITAKNAAGEDVELDVTANAETRILVLGELENIILQNYDFIPLMGDASAKLKGMKIEYYLEDEVFPLSRGGVKYMTYNYDDAAWDAFVAEQGGTLNYK
;
A
#
# COMPACT_ATOMS: atom_id res chain seq x y z
N MET A 1 -12.39 16.15 21.62
CA MET A 1 -13.48 16.54 20.67
C MET A 1 -13.00 17.55 19.65
N THR A 2 -12.45 18.69 20.04
CA THR A 2 -11.95 19.73 19.10
C THR A 2 -10.92 19.19 18.09
N SER A 3 -9.99 18.35 18.52
CA SER A 3 -9.02 17.72 17.60
C SER A 3 -9.69 16.87 16.53
N ALA A 4 -10.75 16.13 16.88
CA ALA A 4 -11.53 15.36 15.91
C ALA A 4 -12.28 16.27 14.93
N GLN A 5 -12.76 17.44 15.39
CA GLN A 5 -13.39 18.41 14.49
C GLN A 5 -12.41 18.96 13.46
N TYR A 6 -11.16 19.24 13.87
CA TYR A 6 -10.12 19.70 12.94
C TYR A 6 -9.68 18.62 11.96
N LEU A 7 -9.54 17.37 12.43
CA LEU A 7 -9.19 16.24 11.55
C LEU A 7 -10.28 15.98 10.51
N LEU A 8 -11.54 16.07 10.92
CA LEU A 8 -12.73 15.84 10.08
C LEU A 8 -13.27 17.12 9.44
N ASP A 9 -12.55 18.25 9.45
CA ASP A 9 -13.04 19.52 8.87
C ASP A 9 -13.28 19.36 7.37
N PRO A 10 -14.54 19.52 6.90
CA PRO A 10 -14.86 19.40 5.47
C PRO A 10 -14.10 20.38 4.57
N LYS A 11 -13.65 21.52 5.12
CA LYS A 11 -12.83 22.48 4.36
C LYS A 11 -11.39 22.04 4.22
N ALA A 12 -10.85 21.36 5.23
CA ALA A 12 -9.46 20.92 5.23
C ALA A 12 -9.22 19.67 4.37
N GLN A 13 -10.24 18.82 4.20
CA GLN A 13 -10.17 17.55 3.45
C GLN A 13 -8.92 16.76 3.79
N ASN A 14 -8.68 16.56 5.10
CA ASN A 14 -7.49 15.87 5.58
C ASN A 14 -7.55 14.38 5.20
N HIS A 15 -6.67 13.94 4.31
CA HIS A 15 -6.64 12.55 3.85
C HIS A 15 -6.33 11.52 4.95
N ARG A 16 -5.76 11.94 6.10
CA ARG A 16 -5.55 11.08 7.27
C ARG A 16 -6.79 10.95 8.17
N ALA A 17 -7.87 11.61 7.82
CA ALA A 17 -9.15 11.43 8.50
C ALA A 17 -9.76 10.04 8.25
N ASP A 18 -9.31 9.33 7.21
CA ASP A 18 -9.67 7.94 6.91
C ASP A 18 -9.52 7.02 8.12
N GLY A 19 -8.49 7.21 8.94
CA GLY A 19 -8.29 6.47 10.20
C GLY A 19 -9.45 6.55 11.21
N LEU A 20 -10.46 7.44 10.99
CA LEU A 20 -11.68 7.49 11.79
C LEU A 20 -12.89 6.81 11.15
N TYR A 21 -12.83 6.45 9.87
CA TYR A 21 -13.99 5.86 9.19
C TYR A 21 -13.66 4.63 8.31
N SER A 22 -12.41 4.22 8.25
CA SER A 22 -11.98 3.01 7.55
C SER A 22 -11.28 2.01 8.50
N GLY A 23 -11.04 0.81 8.05
CA GLY A 23 -10.35 -0.23 8.82
C GLY A 23 -11.18 -0.84 9.96
N ASN A 24 -10.48 -1.23 11.02
CA ASN A 24 -11.12 -1.91 12.16
C ASN A 24 -11.94 -0.95 13.04
N LEU A 25 -11.38 0.22 13.40
CA LEU A 25 -12.06 1.22 14.21
C LEU A 25 -12.79 2.22 13.32
N VAL A 26 -14.11 2.19 13.34
CA VAL A 26 -14.95 3.11 12.56
C VAL A 26 -15.82 3.93 13.51
N VAL A 27 -15.56 5.23 13.56
CA VAL A 27 -16.36 6.17 14.35
C VAL A 27 -17.65 6.50 13.61
N ALA A 28 -18.79 6.35 14.29
CA ALA A 28 -20.10 6.58 13.69
C ALA A 28 -20.19 7.99 13.06
N ASN A 29 -20.65 8.05 11.82
CA ASN A 29 -20.84 9.27 11.03
C ASN A 29 -19.60 10.16 10.79
N ALA A 30 -18.38 9.65 11.01
CA ALA A 30 -17.16 10.43 10.76
C ALA A 30 -17.02 10.77 9.27
N GLU A 31 -17.21 9.77 8.40
CA GLU A 31 -17.16 9.95 6.95
C GLU A 31 -18.21 10.93 6.43
N ALA A 32 -19.47 10.77 6.89
CA ALA A 32 -20.56 11.65 6.50
C ALA A 32 -20.31 13.13 6.88
N TYR A 33 -19.62 13.36 7.99
CA TYR A 33 -19.25 14.71 8.40
C TYR A 33 -18.11 15.27 7.54
N LEU A 34 -17.06 14.49 7.28
CA LEU A 34 -15.92 14.93 6.46
C LEU A 34 -16.33 15.22 5.02
N LYS A 35 -17.12 14.31 4.44
CA LYS A 35 -17.47 14.33 3.02
C LYS A 35 -18.78 15.09 2.71
N GLN A 36 -19.37 15.77 3.72
CA GLN A 36 -20.61 16.54 3.50
C GLN A 36 -20.42 17.56 2.36
N GLY A 37 -21.41 17.62 1.48
CA GLY A 37 -21.39 18.52 0.33
C GLY A 37 -20.49 18.09 -0.82
N LEU A 38 -19.66 17.06 -0.65
CA LEU A 38 -18.87 16.53 -1.76
C LEU A 38 -19.72 15.67 -2.67
N THR A 39 -19.43 15.77 -3.95
CA THR A 39 -19.95 14.88 -4.97
C THR A 39 -18.89 13.82 -5.29
N GLU A 40 -19.33 12.57 -5.41
CA GLU A 40 -18.45 11.46 -5.80
C GLU A 40 -18.99 10.78 -7.06
N PRO A 41 -18.12 10.31 -7.97
CA PRO A 41 -18.54 9.46 -9.07
C PRO A 41 -19.22 8.20 -8.53
N THR A 42 -20.42 7.92 -9.00
CA THR A 42 -21.23 6.81 -8.52
C THR A 42 -22.15 6.28 -9.61
N SER A 43 -22.84 5.16 -9.36
CA SER A 43 -23.82 4.58 -10.27
C SER A 43 -25.21 4.60 -9.68
N TYR A 44 -26.23 4.39 -10.52
CA TYR A 44 -27.61 4.25 -10.08
C TYR A 44 -27.74 3.10 -9.07
N GLY A 45 -27.11 1.95 -9.31
CA GLY A 45 -27.09 0.81 -8.41
C GLY A 45 -26.52 1.13 -7.03
N LYS A 46 -25.38 1.83 -6.99
CA LYS A 46 -24.76 2.26 -5.72
C LYS A 46 -25.60 3.26 -4.95
N VAL A 47 -26.18 4.27 -5.62
CA VAL A 47 -27.08 5.24 -4.96
C VAL A 47 -28.34 4.54 -4.46
N LYS A 48 -28.93 3.64 -5.27
CA LYS A 48 -30.09 2.83 -4.87
C LYS A 48 -29.80 2.05 -3.59
N ALA A 49 -28.69 1.32 -3.55
CA ALA A 49 -28.30 0.54 -2.38
C ALA A 49 -28.02 1.41 -1.14
N SER A 50 -27.25 2.49 -1.28
CA SER A 50 -26.85 3.35 -0.16
C SER A 50 -28.03 4.14 0.45
N LYS A 51 -29.04 4.50 -0.36
CA LYS A 51 -30.21 5.25 0.10
C LYS A 51 -31.44 4.36 0.34
N GLY A 52 -31.34 3.05 0.11
CA GLY A 52 -32.40 2.07 0.42
C GLY A 52 -33.58 2.09 -0.55
N PHE A 53 -33.39 2.50 -1.81
CA PHE A 53 -34.42 2.40 -2.84
C PHE A 53 -34.52 0.95 -3.35
N ALA A 54 -35.75 0.45 -3.49
CA ALA A 54 -35.97 -0.90 -4.00
C ALA A 54 -35.83 -0.99 -5.52
N THR A 55 -36.11 0.10 -6.25
CA THR A 55 -36.02 0.16 -7.70
C THR A 55 -35.35 1.44 -8.19
N THR A 56 -34.90 1.44 -9.44
CA THR A 56 -34.30 2.61 -10.09
C THR A 56 -35.35 3.69 -10.35
N GLU A 57 -36.60 3.32 -10.58
CA GLU A 57 -37.70 4.27 -10.73
C GLU A 57 -37.98 5.04 -9.44
N GLU A 58 -37.90 4.39 -8.27
CA GLU A 58 -38.00 5.07 -6.96
C GLU A 58 -36.89 6.08 -6.76
N LEU A 59 -35.65 5.74 -7.15
CA LEU A 59 -34.51 6.64 -7.12
C LEU A 59 -34.75 7.84 -8.05
N ILE A 60 -35.14 7.60 -9.30
CA ILE A 60 -35.41 8.64 -10.30
C ILE A 60 -36.52 9.57 -9.82
N ASP A 61 -37.61 9.05 -9.23
CA ASP A 61 -38.71 9.90 -8.69
C ASP A 61 -38.25 10.76 -7.50
N ALA A 62 -37.38 10.20 -6.64
CA ALA A 62 -36.80 10.93 -5.52
C ALA A 62 -35.88 12.08 -5.96
N PHE A 63 -35.15 11.92 -7.07
CA PHE A 63 -34.21 12.90 -7.62
C PHE A 63 -34.65 13.51 -8.95
N LYS A 64 -35.96 13.55 -9.22
CA LYS A 64 -36.54 13.99 -10.50
C LYS A 64 -36.16 15.41 -10.94
N ASP A 65 -35.90 16.30 -9.96
CA ASP A 65 -35.54 17.69 -10.22
C ASP A 65 -34.01 17.93 -10.22
N GLU A 66 -33.22 16.88 -9.89
CA GLU A 66 -31.78 16.94 -9.87
C GLU A 66 -31.21 16.65 -11.25
N LYS A 67 -30.12 17.35 -11.61
CA LYS A 67 -29.40 17.11 -12.84
C LYS A 67 -28.40 15.98 -12.72
N GLY A 68 -28.21 15.25 -13.80
CA GLY A 68 -27.20 14.23 -13.92
C GLY A 68 -25.83 14.83 -14.22
N TRP A 69 -24.80 14.25 -13.62
CA TRP A 69 -23.41 14.56 -13.86
C TRP A 69 -22.74 13.38 -14.54
N ILE A 70 -21.82 13.61 -15.44
CA ILE A 70 -21.18 12.56 -16.22
C ILE A 70 -19.67 12.80 -16.39
N ASN A 71 -18.94 11.72 -16.39
CA ASN A 71 -17.59 11.67 -16.93
C ASN A 71 -17.63 10.96 -18.29
N TRP A 72 -17.52 11.73 -19.37
CA TRP A 72 -17.64 11.18 -20.72
C TRP A 72 -16.53 10.19 -21.07
N ALA A 73 -15.32 10.35 -20.53
CA ALA A 73 -14.23 9.41 -20.75
C ALA A 73 -14.53 8.04 -20.13
N ASN A 74 -15.17 8.01 -18.97
CA ASN A 74 -15.60 6.78 -18.30
C ASN A 74 -16.90 6.19 -18.87
N SER A 75 -17.61 6.96 -19.70
CA SER A 75 -18.83 6.54 -20.38
C SER A 75 -18.48 5.87 -21.73
N PHE A 76 -18.57 6.61 -22.83
CA PHE A 76 -18.27 6.09 -24.17
C PHE A 76 -16.92 6.54 -24.73
N GLY A 77 -16.15 7.35 -24.00
CA GLY A 77 -14.92 7.95 -24.49
C GLY A 77 -15.09 9.12 -25.46
N ASP A 78 -16.33 9.39 -25.88
CA ASP A 78 -16.71 10.52 -26.74
C ASP A 78 -17.73 11.41 -26.02
N THR A 79 -17.67 12.72 -26.26
CA THR A 79 -18.61 13.71 -25.73
C THR A 79 -19.84 13.84 -26.62
N TYR A 80 -21.03 13.96 -26.01
CA TYR A 80 -22.27 14.27 -26.73
C TYR A 80 -22.65 15.75 -26.54
N ASP A 81 -22.78 16.47 -27.66
CA ASP A 81 -23.31 17.84 -27.68
C ASP A 81 -24.86 17.79 -27.69
N PHE A 82 -25.46 18.15 -26.55
CA PHE A 82 -26.92 18.14 -26.38
C PHE A 82 -27.65 19.20 -27.22
N GLU A 83 -26.99 20.32 -27.60
CA GLU A 83 -27.59 21.35 -28.45
C GLU A 83 -27.55 20.92 -29.93
N ALA A 84 -26.39 20.45 -30.37
CA ALA A 84 -26.20 19.97 -31.72
C ALA A 84 -26.79 18.58 -31.98
N LYS A 85 -27.12 17.85 -30.91
CA LYS A 85 -27.54 16.42 -30.93
C LYS A 85 -26.57 15.56 -31.73
N ALA A 86 -25.30 15.66 -31.41
CA ALA A 86 -24.24 14.98 -32.12
C ALA A 86 -23.08 14.57 -31.19
N TRP A 87 -22.49 13.42 -31.50
CA TRP A 87 -21.26 12.99 -30.86
C TRP A 87 -20.08 13.80 -31.42
N THR A 88 -19.25 14.29 -30.54
CA THR A 88 -18.00 15.03 -30.81
C THR A 88 -16.81 14.19 -30.37
N GLY A 89 -15.61 14.45 -30.83
CA GLY A 89 -14.44 13.60 -30.61
C GLY A 89 -14.11 13.30 -29.13
N ALA A 90 -12.98 12.63 -28.90
CA ALA A 90 -12.57 12.06 -27.62
C ALA A 90 -12.79 13.01 -26.42
N ALA A 91 -13.34 12.45 -25.35
CA ALA A 91 -13.68 13.17 -24.15
C ALA A 91 -12.46 13.36 -23.21
N ASP A 92 -12.39 14.50 -22.55
CA ASP A 92 -11.48 14.72 -21.43
C ASP A 92 -12.02 14.01 -20.17
N ASN A 93 -11.11 13.61 -19.29
CA ASN A 93 -11.46 12.97 -18.02
C ASN A 93 -11.92 14.02 -16.99
N GLU A 94 -13.02 14.71 -17.28
CA GLU A 94 -13.64 15.73 -16.45
C GLU A 94 -15.09 15.36 -16.16
N VAL A 95 -15.52 15.57 -14.91
CA VAL A 95 -16.93 15.38 -14.50
C VAL A 95 -17.70 16.66 -14.79
N VAL A 96 -18.70 16.59 -15.65
CA VAL A 96 -19.49 17.76 -16.09
C VAL A 96 -20.97 17.59 -15.77
N GLU A 97 -21.64 18.69 -15.40
CA GLU A 97 -23.08 18.72 -15.27
C GLU A 97 -23.73 18.64 -16.67
N THR A 98 -24.69 17.74 -16.83
CA THR A 98 -25.47 17.63 -18.08
C THR A 98 -26.72 18.52 -17.99
N PRO A 99 -27.33 18.89 -19.12
CA PRO A 99 -28.64 19.55 -19.10
C PRO A 99 -29.78 18.60 -18.71
N LEU A 100 -29.53 17.30 -18.64
CA LEU A 100 -30.51 16.25 -18.36
C LEU A 100 -30.71 16.07 -16.85
N THR A 101 -31.93 15.79 -16.44
CA THR A 101 -32.20 15.27 -15.10
C THR A 101 -31.70 13.85 -14.94
N VAL A 102 -31.63 13.35 -13.70
CA VAL A 102 -31.23 11.97 -13.40
C VAL A 102 -32.06 10.94 -14.19
N GLY A 103 -33.37 11.16 -14.33
CA GLY A 103 -34.24 10.30 -15.12
C GLY A 103 -33.99 10.40 -16.63
N GLU A 104 -33.84 11.62 -17.17
CA GLU A 104 -33.52 11.83 -18.58
C GLU A 104 -32.14 11.28 -18.94
N LEU A 105 -31.16 11.31 -18.03
CA LEU A 105 -29.86 10.71 -18.22
C LEU A 105 -29.94 9.17 -18.27
N TYR A 106 -30.76 8.56 -17.41
CA TYR A 106 -31.03 7.12 -17.46
C TYR A 106 -31.68 6.71 -18.80
N GLU A 107 -32.69 7.47 -19.27
CA GLU A 107 -33.29 7.25 -20.59
C GLU A 107 -32.27 7.44 -21.72
N PHE A 108 -31.39 8.43 -21.62
CA PHE A 108 -30.34 8.68 -22.61
C PHE A 108 -29.49 7.43 -22.85
N TYR A 109 -29.09 6.73 -21.79
CA TYR A 109 -28.25 5.54 -21.89
C TYR A 109 -29.01 4.24 -22.17
N THR A 110 -30.27 4.12 -21.78
CA THR A 110 -31.02 2.86 -21.91
C THR A 110 -31.89 2.78 -23.15
N THR A 111 -32.40 3.92 -23.62
CA THR A 111 -33.36 3.97 -24.77
C THR A 111 -33.12 5.16 -25.70
N GLY A 112 -32.32 6.13 -25.33
CA GLY A 112 -32.11 7.38 -26.06
C GLY A 112 -30.91 7.37 -26.99
N GLU A 113 -30.30 8.54 -27.18
CA GLU A 113 -29.19 8.74 -28.14
C GLU A 113 -27.90 8.00 -27.72
N GLY A 114 -27.66 7.84 -26.40
CA GLY A 114 -26.57 7.02 -25.86
C GLY A 114 -26.77 5.54 -26.20
N ALA A 115 -28.00 5.01 -26.02
CA ALA A 115 -28.35 3.66 -26.41
C ALA A 115 -28.18 3.45 -27.93
N ALA A 116 -28.56 4.42 -28.72
CA ALA A 116 -28.40 4.37 -30.19
C ALA A 116 -26.92 4.40 -30.63
N TYR A 117 -26.04 5.03 -29.84
CA TYR A 117 -24.60 5.05 -30.09
C TYR A 117 -23.94 3.71 -29.72
N ALA A 118 -24.38 3.07 -28.66
CA ALA A 118 -23.84 1.80 -28.15
C ALA A 118 -24.37 0.58 -28.96
N THR A 119 -24.14 0.54 -30.26
CA THR A 119 -24.65 -0.51 -31.16
C THR A 119 -24.13 -1.93 -30.90
N TRP A 120 -23.17 -2.06 -29.96
CA TRP A 120 -22.56 -3.32 -29.56
C TRP A 120 -23.31 -4.04 -28.43
N ALA A 121 -24.23 -3.35 -27.73
CA ALA A 121 -24.93 -3.86 -26.55
C ALA A 121 -26.41 -4.16 -26.82
N SER A 122 -26.98 -5.17 -26.16
CA SER A 122 -28.43 -5.40 -26.11
C SER A 122 -29.12 -4.40 -25.18
N PRO A 123 -30.47 -4.20 -25.30
CA PRO A 123 -31.20 -3.35 -24.37
C PRO A 123 -31.01 -3.76 -22.89
N GLU A 124 -30.96 -5.05 -22.60
CA GLU A 124 -30.77 -5.57 -21.26
C GLU A 124 -29.36 -5.26 -20.74
N GLN A 125 -28.34 -5.43 -21.58
CA GLN A 125 -26.96 -5.07 -21.24
C GLN A 125 -26.81 -3.55 -21.01
N LEU A 126 -27.51 -2.71 -21.74
CA LEU A 126 -27.48 -1.26 -21.53
C LEU A 126 -28.08 -0.86 -20.18
N VAL A 127 -29.17 -1.52 -19.76
CA VAL A 127 -29.78 -1.29 -18.44
C VAL A 127 -28.80 -1.71 -17.34
N GLU A 128 -28.27 -2.92 -17.40
CA GLU A 128 -27.32 -3.45 -16.43
C GLU A 128 -26.09 -2.53 -16.34
N TRP A 129 -25.49 -2.20 -17.47
CA TRP A 129 -24.34 -1.30 -17.53
C TRP A 129 -24.64 0.10 -16.98
N THR A 130 -25.78 0.69 -17.32
CA THR A 130 -26.19 2.02 -16.81
C THR A 130 -26.38 2.00 -15.30
N GLU A 131 -26.85 0.90 -14.74
CA GLU A 131 -27.04 0.77 -13.30
C GLU A 131 -25.72 0.54 -12.54
N ASP A 132 -24.76 -0.15 -13.13
CA ASP A 132 -23.55 -0.60 -12.45
C ASP A 132 -22.33 0.31 -12.70
N GLU A 133 -22.28 1.00 -13.84
CA GLU A 133 -21.15 1.87 -14.18
C GLU A 133 -21.22 3.25 -13.50
N LEU A 134 -20.07 3.92 -13.39
CA LEU A 134 -19.93 5.21 -12.70
C LEU A 134 -20.29 6.39 -13.62
N PHE A 135 -21.56 6.59 -13.92
CA PHE A 135 -22.04 7.69 -14.78
C PHE A 135 -22.45 8.94 -14.02
N LEU A 136 -22.87 8.80 -12.77
CA LEU A 136 -23.40 9.88 -11.96
C LEU A 136 -22.33 10.48 -11.07
N ASN A 137 -22.42 11.78 -10.85
CA ASN A 137 -21.72 12.43 -9.76
C ASN A 137 -22.77 12.91 -8.77
N PHE A 138 -22.96 12.14 -7.74
CA PHE A 138 -23.97 12.40 -6.73
C PHE A 138 -23.34 12.95 -5.46
N GLN A 139 -24.06 13.87 -4.80
CA GLN A 139 -23.75 14.26 -3.45
C GLN A 139 -24.04 13.07 -2.52
N ALA A 140 -23.01 12.33 -2.16
CA ALA A 140 -23.12 11.13 -1.33
C ALA A 140 -23.62 11.46 0.09
N TYR A 141 -23.24 12.64 0.60
CA TYR A 141 -23.54 13.09 1.95
C TYR A 141 -24.17 14.49 1.92
N GLU A 142 -25.25 14.68 2.70
CA GLU A 142 -26.00 15.94 2.77
C GLU A 142 -25.11 17.07 3.31
N ASP A 143 -25.26 18.27 2.73
CA ASP A 143 -24.69 19.50 3.26
C ASP A 143 -25.21 19.81 4.67
N GLY A 144 -24.35 20.46 5.49
CA GLY A 144 -24.74 20.90 6.82
C GLY A 144 -24.91 19.76 7.82
N PHE A 145 -24.26 18.63 7.59
CA PHE A 145 -24.23 17.52 8.55
C PHE A 145 -23.57 18.00 9.86
N PRO A 146 -24.29 17.96 11.02
CA PRO A 146 -23.78 18.54 12.25
C PRO A 146 -22.79 17.60 12.94
N PHE A 147 -21.68 18.15 13.46
CA PHE A 147 -20.65 17.37 14.19
C PHE A 147 -21.22 16.64 15.42
N GLU A 148 -22.30 17.15 16.00
CA GLU A 148 -23.00 16.52 17.12
C GLU A 148 -23.54 15.13 16.80
N LYS A 149 -23.66 14.76 15.52
CA LYS A 149 -24.03 13.41 15.07
C LYS A 149 -22.83 12.48 14.94
N VAL A 150 -21.60 13.02 14.88
CA VAL A 150 -20.37 12.21 14.84
C VAL A 150 -20.18 11.50 16.17
N GLY A 151 -19.69 10.28 16.13
CA GLY A 151 -19.49 9.42 17.30
C GLY A 151 -18.38 9.84 18.26
N VAL A 152 -17.97 11.12 18.28
CA VAL A 152 -16.99 11.66 19.24
C VAL A 152 -17.69 12.58 20.21
N LYS A 153 -17.83 12.18 21.48
CA LYS A 153 -18.62 12.90 22.52
C LYS A 153 -17.77 13.21 23.74
N ALA A 154 -17.74 14.48 24.16
CA ALA A 154 -17.25 14.86 25.47
C ALA A 154 -18.40 14.81 26.49
N LEU A 155 -18.33 13.94 27.48
CA LEU A 155 -19.31 13.86 28.55
C LEU A 155 -18.96 14.82 29.70
N SER A 156 -17.68 15.13 29.86
CA SER A 156 -17.15 16.09 30.82
C SER A 156 -15.78 16.62 30.35
N ASP A 157 -15.17 17.51 31.12
CA ASP A 157 -13.81 18.02 30.85
C ASP A 157 -12.73 16.92 30.88
N LYS A 158 -13.05 15.74 31.38
CA LYS A 158 -12.10 14.61 31.55
C LYS A 158 -12.59 13.30 30.95
N GLU A 159 -13.74 13.29 30.29
CA GLU A 159 -14.37 12.08 29.80
C GLU A 159 -14.79 12.25 28.34
N LEU A 160 -14.16 11.44 27.49
CA LEU A 160 -14.43 11.35 26.06
C LEU A 160 -15.00 9.97 25.77
N VAL A 161 -16.05 9.92 24.95
CA VAL A 161 -16.65 8.67 24.47
C VAL A 161 -16.56 8.62 22.96
N LEU A 162 -16.11 7.49 22.44
CA LEU A 162 -16.20 7.13 21.04
C LEU A 162 -17.37 6.18 20.83
N ILE A 163 -18.28 6.54 19.94
CA ILE A 163 -19.40 5.69 19.49
C ILE A 163 -18.96 5.12 18.15
N LEU A 164 -18.80 3.81 18.10
CA LEU A 164 -18.36 3.11 16.91
C LEU A 164 -19.55 2.73 16.02
N ALA A 165 -19.36 2.71 14.71
CA ALA A 165 -20.38 2.29 13.74
C ALA A 165 -20.60 0.77 13.77
N LYS A 166 -19.60 0.01 14.21
CA LYS A 166 -19.63 -1.45 14.37
C LYS A 166 -18.89 -1.84 15.66
N PRO A 167 -19.25 -2.97 16.30
CA PRO A 167 -18.59 -3.46 17.51
C PRO A 167 -17.10 -3.70 17.25
N LEU A 168 -16.27 -3.36 18.22
CA LEU A 168 -14.83 -3.64 18.22
C LEU A 168 -14.35 -3.83 19.66
N GLU A 169 -13.62 -4.90 19.92
CA GLU A 169 -13.11 -5.29 21.22
C GLU A 169 -11.61 -5.62 21.15
N GLY A 170 -10.99 -5.84 22.30
CA GLY A 170 -9.62 -6.34 22.41
C GLY A 170 -8.57 -5.39 21.88
N PHE A 171 -7.50 -5.97 21.36
CA PHE A 171 -6.31 -5.26 20.88
C PHE A 171 -6.64 -4.15 19.87
N TYR A 172 -7.45 -4.45 18.85
CA TYR A 172 -7.72 -3.49 17.77
C TYR A 172 -8.54 -2.28 18.19
N LEU A 173 -9.29 -2.38 19.30
CA LEU A 173 -9.93 -1.20 19.88
C LEU A 173 -8.91 -0.18 20.38
N TYR A 174 -7.88 -0.64 21.09
CA TYR A 174 -6.83 0.23 21.62
C TYR A 174 -5.83 0.68 20.54
N TYR A 175 -5.47 -0.23 19.65
CA TYR A 175 -4.56 0.04 18.53
C TYR A 175 -5.15 1.05 17.54
N GLY A 176 -6.45 0.95 17.26
CA GLY A 176 -7.15 1.84 16.34
C GLY A 176 -7.46 3.23 16.91
N ILE A 177 -7.24 3.50 18.22
CA ILE A 177 -7.49 4.82 18.78
C ILE A 177 -6.48 5.82 18.21
N PRO A 178 -6.91 6.79 17.38
CA PRO A 178 -5.99 7.65 16.67
C PRO A 178 -5.26 8.63 17.58
N ASN A 179 -4.00 8.85 17.26
CA ASN A 179 -3.09 9.74 17.98
C ASN A 179 -3.09 11.15 17.35
N TRP A 180 -4.25 11.79 17.31
CA TRP A 180 -4.54 13.03 16.55
C TRP A 180 -4.81 14.27 17.41
N LEU A 181 -4.07 14.41 18.51
CA LEU A 181 -4.22 15.59 19.36
C LEU A 181 -3.60 16.84 18.71
N VAL A 182 -4.33 17.93 18.69
CA VAL A 182 -3.82 19.23 18.24
C VAL A 182 -3.97 20.29 19.33
N ASN A 183 -3.08 21.28 19.33
CA ASN A 183 -3.25 22.49 20.14
C ASN A 183 -4.19 23.45 19.38
N GLU A 184 -5.39 23.64 19.90
CA GLU A 184 -6.44 24.44 19.26
C GLU A 184 -5.99 25.87 18.93
N ALA A 185 -5.33 26.54 19.89
CA ALA A 185 -4.89 27.93 19.68
C ALA A 185 -3.86 28.03 18.55
N LYS A 186 -2.90 27.11 18.53
CA LYS A 186 -1.86 27.08 17.48
C LYS A 186 -2.44 26.64 16.12
N TYR A 187 -3.35 25.66 16.10
CA TYR A 187 -4.00 25.23 14.87
C TYR A 187 -4.76 26.40 14.19
N ASN A 188 -5.54 27.14 14.99
CA ASN A 188 -6.29 28.30 14.49
C ASN A 188 -5.36 29.46 14.07
N GLU A 189 -4.23 29.68 14.76
CA GLU A 189 -3.21 30.66 14.35
C GLU A 189 -2.61 30.33 12.97
N CYS A 190 -2.46 29.04 12.67
CA CYS A 190 -1.86 28.55 11.43
C CYS A 190 -2.86 28.44 10.26
N ALA A 191 -4.16 28.54 10.54
CA ALA A 191 -5.21 28.44 9.53
C ALA A 191 -5.33 29.71 8.70
N SER A 192 -5.56 29.57 7.39
CA SER A 192 -5.80 30.65 6.46
C SER A 192 -6.81 30.23 5.41
N GLU A 193 -7.69 31.16 5.01
CA GLU A 193 -8.62 30.95 3.88
C GLU A 193 -8.47 32.13 2.92
N LYS A 194 -8.15 31.84 1.66
CA LYS A 194 -8.00 32.84 0.62
C LYS A 194 -8.66 32.35 -0.68
N ASP A 195 -9.53 33.19 -1.24
CA ASP A 195 -10.24 32.92 -2.49
C ASP A 195 -10.99 31.54 -2.48
N GLY A 196 -11.55 31.16 -1.31
CA GLY A 196 -12.24 29.88 -1.12
C GLY A 196 -11.31 28.67 -0.89
N VAL A 197 -9.99 28.88 -0.89
CA VAL A 197 -9.02 27.81 -0.62
C VAL A 197 -8.57 27.89 0.84
N TYR A 198 -8.86 26.83 1.59
CA TYR A 198 -8.38 26.65 2.97
C TYR A 198 -6.95 26.10 2.96
N THR A 199 -6.10 26.66 3.80
CA THR A 199 -4.73 26.18 4.03
C THR A 199 -4.41 26.22 5.52
N ASN A 200 -3.55 25.33 5.99
CA ASN A 200 -3.09 25.33 7.38
C ASN A 200 -1.61 24.97 7.43
N SER A 201 -0.81 25.81 8.09
CA SER A 201 0.63 25.60 8.27
C SER A 201 1.00 24.90 9.58
N TYR A 202 0.03 24.35 10.33
CA TYR A 202 0.29 23.60 11.57
C TYR A 202 1.19 22.40 11.29
N GLY A 203 2.29 22.27 12.05
CA GLY A 203 3.24 21.18 11.90
C GLY A 203 4.22 21.28 10.73
N THR A 204 4.25 22.38 9.97
CA THR A 204 5.12 22.53 8.79
C THR A 204 6.46 23.22 9.08
N SER A 205 6.64 23.80 10.27
CA SER A 205 7.88 24.45 10.71
C SER A 205 8.08 24.23 12.22
N GLN A 206 9.26 24.60 12.73
CA GLN A 206 9.54 24.56 14.16
C GLN A 206 8.52 25.36 14.98
N GLU A 207 8.15 26.55 14.52
CA GLU A 207 7.25 27.47 15.23
C GLU A 207 5.79 26.97 15.23
N THR A 208 5.43 26.17 14.25
CA THR A 208 4.07 25.64 14.08
C THR A 208 3.91 24.19 14.54
N THR A 209 5.01 23.53 14.92
CA THR A 209 4.99 22.15 15.42
C THR A 209 4.82 22.14 16.93
N MET A 210 3.81 21.40 17.41
CA MET A 210 3.55 21.16 18.83
C MET A 210 3.88 19.72 19.20
N SER A 211 4.36 19.48 20.41
CA SER A 211 4.68 18.16 20.91
C SER A 211 3.92 17.83 22.18
N TRP A 212 3.44 16.60 22.27
CA TRP A 212 2.77 16.00 23.41
C TRP A 212 3.62 14.96 24.16
N GLY A 213 4.78 14.64 23.57
CA GLY A 213 5.69 13.62 24.06
C GLY A 213 6.91 14.15 24.80
N PRO A 214 7.88 13.24 25.12
CA PRO A 214 9.10 13.55 25.86
C PRO A 214 10.04 14.51 25.12
N TYR A 215 9.92 14.64 23.83
CA TYR A 215 10.74 15.53 23.00
C TYR A 215 9.88 16.51 22.20
N LYS A 216 10.46 17.63 21.84
CA LYS A 216 9.90 18.64 20.95
C LYS A 216 10.91 19.04 19.88
N LEU A 217 10.44 19.50 18.73
CA LEU A 217 11.29 19.98 17.65
C LEU A 217 12.04 21.25 18.12
N GLY A 218 13.36 21.15 18.23
CA GLY A 218 14.22 22.25 18.65
C GLY A 218 14.72 23.10 17.48
N SER A 219 15.07 22.45 16.36
CA SER A 219 15.41 23.09 15.09
C SER A 219 15.08 22.19 13.93
N PHE A 220 14.86 22.79 12.74
CA PHE A 220 14.65 22.08 11.50
C PHE A 220 15.23 22.86 10.33
N GLN A 221 16.05 22.19 9.52
CA GLN A 221 16.62 22.73 8.30
C GLN A 221 16.52 21.66 7.21
N SER A 222 15.64 21.88 6.25
CA SER A 222 15.42 20.92 5.16
C SER A 222 16.73 20.50 4.51
N ASP A 223 16.85 19.21 4.16
CA ASP A 223 17.99 18.59 3.49
C ASP A 223 19.34 18.73 4.23
N LYS A 224 19.32 19.08 5.50
CA LYS A 224 20.54 19.27 6.28
C LYS A 224 20.49 18.60 7.66
N GLU A 225 19.63 19.07 8.54
CA GLU A 225 19.60 18.61 9.92
C GLU A 225 18.30 19.00 10.64
N TYR A 226 17.95 18.23 11.65
CA TYR A 226 17.00 18.67 12.68
C TYR A 226 17.45 18.15 14.04
N ASN A 227 16.93 18.76 15.10
CA ASN A 227 17.09 18.21 16.41
C ASN A 227 15.77 18.13 17.19
N LEU A 228 15.68 17.13 18.05
CA LEU A 228 14.63 17.01 19.02
C LEU A 228 15.26 17.26 20.39
N VAL A 229 14.67 18.18 21.14
CA VAL A 229 15.13 18.56 22.48
C VAL A 229 14.13 18.08 23.52
N ARG A 230 14.61 17.79 24.70
CA ARG A 230 13.79 17.38 25.84
C ARG A 230 12.62 18.34 26.04
N ASN A 231 11.43 17.81 26.21
CA ASN A 231 10.22 18.57 26.51
C ASN A 231 9.98 18.59 28.01
N GLU A 232 10.53 19.58 28.70
CA GLU A 232 10.45 19.70 30.16
C GLU A 232 9.01 19.76 30.70
N ASN A 233 8.02 20.03 29.83
CA ASN A 233 6.61 20.06 30.19
C ASN A 233 5.90 18.71 30.05
N TRP A 234 6.60 17.69 29.57
CA TRP A 234 5.98 16.38 29.41
C TRP A 234 5.69 15.75 30.77
N PHE A 235 4.44 15.42 31.00
CA PHE A 235 3.97 14.89 32.28
C PHE A 235 4.63 13.55 32.65
N GLY A 236 5.04 12.76 31.67
CA GLY A 236 5.64 11.43 31.88
C GLY A 236 6.92 11.44 32.71
N TYR A 237 7.70 12.54 32.70
CA TYR A 237 8.90 12.64 33.54
C TYR A 237 8.62 12.61 35.04
N SER A 238 7.37 12.84 35.45
CA SER A 238 6.96 12.78 36.87
C SER A 238 6.31 11.45 37.25
N LEU A 239 6.16 10.53 36.29
CA LEU A 239 5.49 9.25 36.52
C LEU A 239 6.50 8.12 36.76
N PRO A 240 6.26 7.26 37.78
CA PRO A 240 7.17 6.17 38.12
C PRO A 240 7.43 5.17 36.99
N GLU A 241 6.46 4.96 36.10
CA GLU A 241 6.58 4.05 34.97
C GLU A 241 7.60 4.48 33.91
N PHE A 242 8.00 5.77 33.91
CA PHE A 242 9.03 6.31 33.01
C PHE A 242 10.36 6.62 33.75
N GLU A 243 10.50 6.21 35.02
CA GLU A 243 11.76 6.39 35.74
C GLU A 243 12.91 5.65 35.06
N GLY A 244 14.00 6.37 34.78
CA GLY A 244 15.19 5.82 34.10
C GLY A 244 15.05 5.72 32.59
N LEU A 245 13.91 6.10 31.99
CA LEU A 245 13.69 6.14 30.55
C LEU A 245 13.94 7.56 29.99
N TYR A 246 14.11 7.65 28.67
CA TYR A 246 14.32 8.93 27.97
C TYR A 246 15.49 9.76 28.55
N GLN A 247 16.63 9.12 28.74
CA GLN A 247 17.82 9.76 29.36
C GLN A 247 18.50 10.78 28.42
N THR A 248 18.20 10.73 27.11
CA THR A 248 18.75 11.63 26.09
C THR A 248 18.15 13.02 26.22
N ASP A 249 18.98 14.06 26.33
CA ASP A 249 18.50 15.45 26.35
C ASP A 249 18.25 16.02 24.98
N VAL A 250 19.10 15.67 24.00
CA VAL A 250 19.03 16.14 22.63
C VAL A 250 19.30 15.00 21.64
N ILE A 251 18.42 14.86 20.67
CA ILE A 251 18.60 13.95 19.53
C ILE A 251 18.94 14.82 18.32
N ASN A 252 20.16 14.72 17.81
CA ASN A 252 20.60 15.40 16.61
C ASN A 252 20.55 14.45 15.43
N VAL A 253 19.83 14.82 14.38
CA VAL A 253 19.76 14.05 13.14
C VAL A 253 20.35 14.90 12.02
N SER A 254 21.44 14.41 11.43
CA SER A 254 22.13 15.07 10.32
C SER A 254 21.91 14.29 9.02
N TYR A 255 21.51 14.98 7.97
CA TYR A 255 21.45 14.41 6.64
C TYR A 255 22.83 14.48 5.98
N VAL A 256 23.48 13.33 5.89
CA VAL A 256 24.81 13.19 5.24
C VAL A 256 24.67 12.19 4.11
N GLN A 257 24.64 12.67 2.87
CA GLN A 257 24.35 11.85 1.70
C GLN A 257 25.43 10.78 1.45
N GLU A 258 26.71 11.14 1.58
CA GLU A 258 27.82 10.27 1.23
C GLU A 258 28.10 9.21 2.33
N PRO A 259 27.96 7.90 2.03
CA PRO A 259 28.18 6.83 3.01
C PRO A 259 29.57 6.83 3.65
N ALA A 260 30.60 7.16 2.86
CA ALA A 260 31.98 7.23 3.36
C ALA A 260 32.16 8.33 4.42
N THR A 261 31.51 9.48 4.22
CA THR A 261 31.53 10.58 5.19
C THR A 261 30.81 10.19 6.48
N ARG A 262 29.63 9.51 6.38
CA ARG A 262 28.92 8.99 7.57
C ARG A 262 29.76 8.00 8.35
N MET A 263 30.42 7.05 7.65
CA MET A 263 31.30 6.07 8.29
C MET A 263 32.50 6.77 8.98
N GLU A 264 33.13 7.74 8.34
CA GLU A 264 34.19 8.54 8.96
C GLU A 264 33.71 9.28 10.21
N MET A 265 32.54 9.92 10.15
CA MET A 265 31.94 10.58 11.30
C MET A 265 31.67 9.59 12.45
N PHE A 266 31.18 8.39 12.14
CA PHE A 266 30.95 7.34 13.14
C PHE A 266 32.26 6.87 13.78
N LEU A 267 33.28 6.54 12.96
CA LEU A 267 34.59 6.12 13.45
C LEU A 267 35.32 7.20 14.25
N ASN A 268 35.02 8.47 14.01
CA ASN A 268 35.56 9.59 14.77
C ASN A 268 34.69 9.95 16.01
N GLY A 269 33.73 9.09 16.37
CA GLY A 269 32.89 9.25 17.57
C GLY A 269 31.86 10.38 17.50
N LYS A 270 31.53 10.87 16.30
CA LYS A 270 30.56 11.97 16.08
C LYS A 270 29.13 11.50 15.82
N LEU A 271 28.94 10.20 15.62
CA LEU A 271 27.63 9.57 15.46
C LEU A 271 27.49 8.44 16.47
N ASP A 272 26.33 8.31 17.08
CA ASP A 272 26.00 7.23 18.02
C ASP A 272 25.52 5.97 17.30
N VAL A 273 24.94 6.12 16.11
CA VAL A 273 24.47 5.02 15.25
C VAL A 273 24.78 5.34 13.80
N ASN A 274 25.20 4.34 13.03
CA ASN A 274 25.41 4.44 11.58
C ASN A 274 24.89 3.19 10.88
N GLY A 275 24.00 3.38 9.90
CA GLY A 275 23.53 2.30 9.02
C GLY A 275 24.64 1.75 8.14
N LEU A 276 24.71 0.43 8.03
CA LEU A 276 25.61 -0.26 7.10
C LEU A 276 24.94 -0.40 5.74
N ASN A 277 25.72 -0.19 4.69
CA ASN A 277 25.31 -0.44 3.32
C ASN A 277 26.21 -1.51 2.68
N LYS A 278 25.99 -1.79 1.39
CA LYS A 278 26.77 -2.80 0.64
C LYS A 278 28.29 -2.61 0.68
N ASP A 279 28.78 -1.39 0.88
CA ASP A 279 30.21 -1.10 0.87
C ASP A 279 30.87 -1.50 2.20
N TYR A 280 30.12 -1.45 3.30
CA TYR A 280 30.63 -1.66 4.65
C TYR A 280 30.12 -2.94 5.34
N ILE A 281 28.99 -3.51 4.90
CA ILE A 281 28.42 -4.68 5.55
C ILE A 281 29.40 -5.85 5.65
N LYS A 282 30.18 -6.13 4.61
CA LYS A 282 31.15 -7.22 4.62
C LYS A 282 32.27 -7.05 5.65
N GLU A 283 32.59 -5.80 5.96
CA GLU A 283 33.68 -5.45 6.88
C GLU A 283 33.23 -5.52 8.34
N TYR A 284 31.95 -5.20 8.61
CA TYR A 284 31.41 -5.05 9.96
C TYR A 284 30.33 -6.07 10.31
N ALA A 285 29.94 -6.98 9.41
CA ALA A 285 28.86 -7.94 9.62
C ALA A 285 29.01 -8.80 10.90
N SER A 286 30.25 -9.13 11.27
CA SER A 286 30.56 -9.93 12.46
C SER A 286 31.08 -9.11 13.65
N SER A 287 30.95 -7.78 13.60
CA SER A 287 31.32 -6.90 14.71
C SER A 287 30.36 -7.08 15.89
N ASP A 288 30.88 -7.06 17.13
CA ASP A 288 30.06 -7.06 18.35
C ASP A 288 29.17 -5.79 18.48
N TYR A 289 29.44 -4.77 17.69
CA TYR A 289 28.68 -3.52 17.63
C TYR A 289 27.64 -3.48 16.52
N THR A 290 27.60 -4.50 15.66
CA THR A 290 26.58 -4.60 14.62
C THR A 290 25.35 -5.32 15.16
N TYR A 291 24.20 -4.68 14.97
CA TYR A 291 22.92 -5.33 15.17
C TYR A 291 22.10 -5.29 13.88
N TYR A 292 21.26 -6.29 13.74
CA TYR A 292 20.35 -6.47 12.62
C TYR A 292 18.92 -6.23 13.09
N ASP A 293 18.17 -5.56 12.28
CA ASP A 293 16.77 -5.23 12.52
C ASP A 293 15.98 -5.68 11.28
N GLU A 294 15.09 -6.65 11.48
CA GLU A 294 14.23 -7.17 10.43
C GLU A 294 12.97 -6.31 10.36
N GLY A 295 12.68 -5.78 9.17
CA GLY A 295 11.53 -4.93 8.93
C GLY A 295 10.24 -5.73 8.71
N ASP A 296 9.15 -5.01 8.59
CA ASP A 296 7.81 -5.56 8.36
C ASP A 296 7.39 -5.58 6.88
N SER A 297 8.23 -5.05 6.00
CA SER A 297 7.89 -4.81 4.60
C SER A 297 8.41 -5.91 3.67
N VAL A 298 7.62 -6.21 2.66
CA VAL A 298 8.06 -6.99 1.49
C VAL A 298 8.00 -6.09 0.26
N PHE A 299 9.15 -5.95 -0.40
CA PHE A 299 9.26 -5.24 -1.66
C PHE A 299 9.18 -6.21 -2.84
N ALA A 300 8.55 -5.77 -3.92
CA ALA A 300 8.25 -6.58 -5.08
C ALA A 300 8.65 -5.93 -6.40
N MET A 301 8.57 -6.73 -7.47
CA MET A 301 8.37 -6.26 -8.83
C MET A 301 6.87 -6.23 -9.10
N ALA A 302 6.38 -5.11 -9.60
CA ALA A 302 4.99 -4.95 -10.01
C ALA A 302 4.91 -4.65 -11.51
N PHE A 303 3.92 -5.22 -12.20
CA PHE A 303 3.73 -5.09 -13.64
C PHE A 303 2.40 -4.41 -13.97
N ASN A 304 2.37 -3.71 -15.07
CA ASN A 304 1.14 -3.22 -15.66
C ASN A 304 0.60 -4.26 -16.67
N PRO A 305 -0.48 -4.98 -16.39
CA PRO A 305 -1.09 -5.92 -17.32
C PRO A 305 -2.26 -5.31 -18.10
N ASP A 306 -2.54 -4.00 -18.00
CA ASP A 306 -3.63 -3.33 -18.69
C ASP A 306 -3.39 -3.30 -20.19
N LEU A 307 -4.23 -4.04 -20.94
CA LEU A 307 -4.10 -4.17 -22.38
C LEU A 307 -4.28 -2.84 -23.11
N ALA A 308 -5.20 -1.99 -22.67
CA ALA A 308 -5.50 -0.73 -23.36
C ALA A 308 -4.34 0.27 -23.14
N ALA A 309 -3.87 0.39 -21.90
CA ALA A 309 -2.72 1.21 -21.54
C ALA A 309 -1.45 0.76 -22.27
N LEU A 310 -1.17 -0.55 -22.28
CA LEU A 310 0.00 -1.11 -22.95
C LEU A 310 -0.06 -0.92 -24.48
N LYS A 311 -1.22 -1.00 -25.11
CA LYS A 311 -1.38 -0.67 -26.56
C LYS A 311 -1.05 0.79 -26.83
N THR A 312 -1.58 1.70 -26.01
CA THR A 312 -1.30 3.14 -26.12
C THR A 312 0.20 3.43 -25.96
N ALA A 313 0.82 2.86 -24.92
CA ALA A 313 2.25 3.01 -24.67
C ALA A 313 3.11 2.38 -25.77
N GLN A 314 2.68 1.26 -26.36
CA GLN A 314 3.34 0.59 -27.48
C GLN A 314 3.31 1.44 -28.75
N GLU A 315 2.16 2.03 -29.08
CA GLU A 315 2.00 2.93 -30.23
C GLU A 315 2.86 4.18 -30.08
N ALA A 316 2.92 4.77 -28.87
CA ALA A 316 3.78 5.91 -28.58
C ALA A 316 5.29 5.59 -28.67
N ALA A 317 5.68 4.36 -28.33
CA ALA A 317 7.08 3.91 -28.41
C ALA A 317 7.58 3.66 -29.85
N GLY A 318 6.68 3.49 -30.81
CA GLY A 318 7.02 3.38 -32.22
C GLY A 318 6.89 1.99 -32.84
N ALA A 319 7.25 1.88 -34.11
CA ALA A 319 7.08 0.65 -34.89
C ALA A 319 7.96 -0.50 -34.35
N ASN A 320 7.39 -1.71 -34.39
CA ASN A 320 8.03 -2.95 -33.95
C ASN A 320 8.43 -2.98 -32.46
N ILE A 321 7.75 -2.19 -31.63
CA ILE A 321 7.83 -2.29 -30.16
C ILE A 321 6.62 -3.08 -29.68
N ASN A 322 6.85 -4.00 -28.77
CA ASN A 322 5.81 -4.75 -28.08
C ASN A 322 5.88 -4.49 -26.57
N LYS A 323 4.73 -4.21 -25.98
CA LYS A 323 4.49 -4.09 -24.55
C LYS A 323 3.38 -5.03 -24.10
N THR A 324 2.47 -5.37 -24.99
CA THR A 324 1.27 -6.15 -24.70
C THR A 324 1.53 -7.59 -24.29
N ILE A 325 2.74 -8.13 -24.45
CA ILE A 325 3.14 -9.42 -23.89
C ILE A 325 3.03 -9.45 -22.34
N LEU A 326 3.09 -8.29 -21.68
CA LEU A 326 2.90 -8.17 -20.22
C LEU A 326 1.49 -8.61 -19.79
N THR A 327 0.48 -8.59 -20.67
CA THR A 327 -0.85 -9.13 -20.37
C THR A 327 -0.85 -10.65 -20.24
N ILE A 328 0.15 -11.32 -20.80
CA ILE A 328 0.27 -12.78 -20.80
C ILE A 328 0.80 -13.25 -19.44
N LYS A 329 -0.03 -13.93 -18.66
CA LYS A 329 0.35 -14.42 -17.31
C LYS A 329 1.61 -15.31 -17.36
N ASP A 330 1.74 -16.18 -18.37
CA ASP A 330 2.90 -17.04 -18.51
C ASP A 330 4.21 -16.25 -18.70
N PHE A 331 4.15 -15.02 -19.27
CA PHE A 331 5.32 -14.13 -19.33
C PHE A 331 5.72 -13.66 -17.92
N ARG A 332 4.75 -13.26 -17.08
CA ARG A 332 5.02 -12.81 -15.71
C ARG A 332 5.48 -13.97 -14.81
N ILE A 333 4.95 -15.19 -15.00
CA ILE A 333 5.47 -16.41 -14.37
C ILE A 333 6.93 -16.63 -14.75
N ALA A 334 7.27 -16.51 -16.04
CA ALA A 334 8.65 -16.63 -16.51
C ALA A 334 9.57 -15.59 -15.86
N MET A 335 9.10 -14.33 -15.77
CA MET A 335 9.84 -13.26 -15.09
C MET A 335 10.07 -13.59 -13.60
N SER A 336 9.07 -14.16 -12.90
CA SER A 336 9.21 -14.58 -11.50
C SER A 336 10.25 -15.70 -11.33
N LEU A 337 10.14 -16.76 -12.14
CA LEU A 337 11.02 -17.93 -12.07
C LEU A 337 12.45 -17.63 -12.53
N ALA A 338 12.65 -16.66 -13.42
CA ALA A 338 13.96 -16.22 -13.87
C ALA A 338 14.66 -15.26 -12.90
N MET A 339 13.94 -14.68 -11.91
CA MET A 339 14.51 -13.74 -10.96
C MET A 339 15.30 -14.48 -9.88
N ASN A 340 16.62 -14.35 -9.92
CA ASN A 340 17.49 -14.81 -8.82
C ASN A 340 17.45 -13.79 -7.68
N ARG A 341 16.52 -13.98 -6.75
CA ARG A 341 16.28 -13.06 -5.63
C ARG A 341 17.47 -12.91 -4.71
N SER A 342 18.19 -14.01 -4.46
CA SER A 342 19.39 -13.98 -3.60
C SER A 342 20.51 -13.13 -4.21
N GLU A 343 20.76 -13.27 -5.50
CA GLU A 343 21.75 -12.45 -6.20
C GLU A 343 21.27 -11.00 -6.37
N PHE A 344 19.96 -10.78 -6.54
CA PHE A 344 19.38 -9.44 -6.57
C PHE A 344 19.63 -8.70 -5.26
N VAL A 345 19.34 -9.33 -4.12
CA VAL A 345 19.57 -8.77 -2.79
C VAL A 345 21.05 -8.44 -2.59
N LEU A 346 21.96 -9.38 -2.93
CA LEU A 346 23.39 -9.13 -2.84
C LEU A 346 23.88 -7.93 -3.69
N ALA A 347 23.24 -7.70 -4.83
CA ALA A 347 23.60 -6.60 -5.73
C ALA A 347 23.00 -5.26 -5.32
N ALA A 348 21.73 -5.24 -4.88
CA ALA A 348 20.96 -4.03 -4.64
C ALA A 348 21.02 -3.57 -3.18
N ASP A 349 20.75 -4.48 -2.24
CA ASP A 349 20.75 -4.22 -0.79
C ASP A 349 21.12 -5.48 0.00
N PRO A 350 22.39 -5.73 0.28
CA PRO A 350 22.84 -6.94 0.98
C PRO A 350 22.52 -6.97 2.48
N THR A 351 21.83 -5.98 3.01
CA THR A 351 21.25 -6.02 4.39
C THR A 351 19.88 -6.67 4.42
N SER A 352 19.18 -6.69 3.29
CA SER A 352 17.88 -7.32 3.10
C SER A 352 17.99 -8.83 2.81
N PHE A 353 16.85 -9.51 2.70
CA PHE A 353 16.77 -10.94 2.41
C PHE A 353 15.79 -11.25 1.28
N PRO A 354 15.89 -12.39 0.56
CA PRO A 354 14.94 -12.78 -0.48
C PRO A 354 13.54 -12.99 0.08
N ALA A 355 12.50 -12.49 -0.59
CA ALA A 355 11.11 -12.70 -0.22
C ALA A 355 10.36 -13.56 -1.25
N PHE A 356 9.47 -14.42 -0.75
CA PHE A 356 8.78 -15.44 -1.53
C PHE A 356 7.25 -15.40 -1.38
N ALA A 357 6.73 -14.47 -0.57
CA ALA A 357 5.31 -14.28 -0.27
C ALA A 357 5.04 -12.80 0.03
N LEU A 358 3.76 -12.39 0.16
CA LEU A 358 3.39 -10.98 0.37
C LEU A 358 3.77 -10.46 1.76
N TYR A 359 3.74 -11.33 2.77
CA TYR A 359 4.00 -10.94 4.16
C TYR A 359 5.37 -11.42 4.63
N GLY A 360 6.07 -10.57 5.37
CA GLY A 360 7.31 -10.90 6.07
C GLY A 360 7.06 -11.67 7.37
N SER A 361 8.16 -12.06 8.03
CA SER A 361 8.17 -12.81 9.30
C SER A 361 7.66 -12.01 10.48
N GLN A 362 7.79 -10.67 10.45
CA GLN A 362 7.46 -9.78 11.56
C GLN A 362 5.98 -9.41 11.66
N ILE A 363 5.15 -9.87 10.74
CA ILE A 363 3.72 -9.57 10.71
C ILE A 363 2.96 -10.41 11.73
N VAL A 364 2.26 -9.77 12.64
CA VAL A 364 1.51 -10.38 13.75
C VAL A 364 0.04 -10.54 13.37
N ALA A 365 -0.44 -11.78 13.34
CA ALA A 365 -1.84 -12.10 13.02
C ALA A 365 -2.75 -12.05 14.26
N ASP A 366 -2.22 -12.40 15.43
CA ASP A 366 -2.91 -12.27 16.70
C ASP A 366 -1.98 -11.64 17.74
N PRO A 367 -2.12 -10.33 17.99
CA PRO A 367 -1.26 -9.63 18.95
C PRO A 367 -1.53 -10.02 20.41
N GLU A 368 -2.70 -10.53 20.76
CA GLU A 368 -3.04 -10.95 22.13
C GLU A 368 -2.35 -12.27 22.48
N GLU A 369 -2.25 -13.18 21.51
CA GLU A 369 -1.55 -14.46 21.64
C GLU A 369 -0.07 -14.38 21.20
N GLY A 370 0.37 -13.27 20.62
CA GLY A 370 1.72 -13.11 20.07
C GLY A 370 1.97 -14.00 18.83
N LEU A 371 0.93 -14.29 18.06
CA LEU A 371 0.98 -15.20 16.92
C LEU A 371 1.44 -14.45 15.65
N PHE A 372 2.59 -14.80 15.14
CA PHE A 372 3.07 -14.30 13.84
C PHE A 372 2.36 -15.00 12.68
N TYR A 373 1.96 -14.22 11.67
CA TYR A 373 1.22 -14.76 10.52
C TYR A 373 1.98 -15.89 9.80
N ARG A 374 3.27 -15.70 9.50
CA ARG A 374 4.09 -16.71 8.80
C ARG A 374 4.31 -18.01 9.57
N THR A 375 4.04 -18.04 10.87
CA THR A 375 4.12 -19.28 11.66
C THR A 375 2.84 -20.11 11.62
N THR A 376 1.74 -19.56 11.10
CA THR A 376 0.46 -20.28 10.97
C THR A 376 0.50 -21.32 9.86
N ASP A 377 -0.25 -22.43 10.06
CA ASP A 377 -0.36 -23.49 9.04
C ASP A 377 -0.95 -22.94 7.74
N THR A 378 -1.94 -22.04 7.83
CA THR A 378 -2.54 -21.35 6.67
C THR A 378 -1.49 -20.61 5.84
N ALA A 379 -0.69 -19.77 6.47
CA ALA A 379 0.30 -18.99 5.74
C ALA A 379 1.43 -19.84 5.15
N LYS A 380 1.82 -20.92 5.84
CA LYS A 380 2.77 -21.91 5.32
C LYS A 380 2.19 -22.64 4.10
N GLN A 381 0.92 -23.01 4.15
CA GLN A 381 0.24 -23.68 3.03
C GLN A 381 0.18 -22.78 1.80
N VAL A 382 -0.14 -21.48 1.96
CA VAL A 382 -0.11 -20.50 0.85
C VAL A 382 1.25 -20.50 0.15
N VAL A 383 2.34 -20.53 0.91
CA VAL A 383 3.70 -20.50 0.35
C VAL A 383 3.99 -21.77 -0.44
N VAL A 384 3.71 -22.95 0.11
CA VAL A 384 4.00 -24.22 -0.58
C VAL A 384 3.10 -24.43 -1.81
N ASP A 385 1.86 -23.97 -1.76
CA ASP A 385 0.93 -24.02 -2.90
C ASP A 385 1.38 -23.08 -4.03
N PHE A 386 1.74 -21.85 -3.69
CA PHE A 386 2.22 -20.88 -4.69
C PHE A 386 3.49 -21.37 -5.41
N TRP A 387 4.41 -21.99 -4.67
CA TRP A 387 5.67 -22.52 -5.25
C TRP A 387 5.53 -23.96 -5.78
N GLY A 388 4.34 -24.56 -5.73
CA GLY A 388 4.04 -25.89 -6.29
C GLY A 388 4.72 -27.02 -5.56
N LEU A 389 4.94 -26.90 -4.23
CA LEU A 389 5.65 -27.88 -3.41
C LEU A 389 4.73 -28.80 -2.61
N ALA A 390 3.42 -28.55 -2.58
CA ALA A 390 2.46 -29.28 -1.74
C ALA A 390 2.50 -30.80 -1.96
N ASP A 391 2.65 -31.26 -3.20
CA ASP A 391 2.73 -32.67 -3.55
C ASP A 391 4.07 -33.35 -3.20
N GLU A 392 5.08 -32.58 -2.84
CA GLU A 392 6.43 -33.04 -2.54
C GLU A 392 6.70 -33.20 -1.03
N ILE A 393 5.66 -33.03 -0.18
CA ILE A 393 5.76 -33.06 1.28
C ILE A 393 5.12 -34.32 1.84
N GLY A 394 5.79 -35.03 2.77
CA GLY A 394 5.29 -36.18 3.49
C GLY A 394 6.24 -37.35 3.50
N GLU A 395 5.76 -38.48 4.06
CA GLU A 395 6.57 -39.70 4.17
C GLU A 395 6.95 -40.25 2.78
N GLY A 396 8.25 -40.38 2.55
CA GLY A 396 8.79 -40.87 1.27
C GLY A 396 8.80 -39.84 0.13
N LYS A 397 8.44 -38.58 0.41
CA LYS A 397 8.52 -37.46 -0.50
C LYS A 397 9.86 -36.74 -0.39
N LEU A 398 10.03 -35.67 -1.21
CA LEU A 398 11.26 -34.86 -1.24
C LEU A 398 11.51 -34.14 0.10
N TYR A 399 10.45 -33.65 0.73
CA TYR A 399 10.49 -32.92 2.01
C TYR A 399 9.72 -33.69 3.08
N ALA A 400 10.31 -33.78 4.28
CA ALA A 400 9.66 -34.43 5.41
C ALA A 400 8.55 -33.56 6.02
N THR A 401 8.76 -32.27 6.04
CA THR A 401 7.85 -31.27 6.64
C THR A 401 7.59 -30.09 5.70
N VAL A 402 6.55 -29.31 6.01
CA VAL A 402 6.23 -28.05 5.32
C VAL A 402 7.38 -27.06 5.49
N ASP A 403 7.99 -26.97 6.67
CA ASP A 403 9.09 -26.06 6.94
C ASP A 403 10.33 -26.41 6.09
N ASP A 404 10.68 -27.71 5.97
CA ASP A 404 11.77 -28.16 5.07
C ASP A 404 11.51 -27.74 3.61
N ALA A 405 10.26 -27.80 3.16
CA ALA A 405 9.89 -27.38 1.82
C ALA A 405 10.03 -25.86 1.65
N ILE A 406 9.55 -25.08 2.61
CA ILE A 406 9.66 -23.61 2.60
C ILE A 406 11.12 -23.18 2.60
N ASP A 407 11.95 -23.77 3.45
CA ASP A 407 13.39 -23.45 3.55
C ASP A 407 14.15 -23.77 2.26
N SER A 408 13.64 -24.65 1.42
CA SER A 408 14.24 -25.01 0.13
C SER A 408 13.94 -24.00 -0.99
N ILE A 409 12.98 -23.07 -0.78
CA ILE A 409 12.51 -22.16 -1.83
C ILE A 409 13.62 -21.17 -2.18
N THR A 410 14.02 -21.17 -3.43
CA THR A 410 14.90 -20.13 -4.01
C THR A 410 14.13 -19.17 -4.91
N GLY A 411 12.91 -19.58 -5.32
CA GLY A 411 12.12 -18.86 -6.33
C GLY A 411 12.77 -18.76 -7.70
N TYR A 412 13.89 -19.48 -7.93
CA TYR A 412 14.67 -19.43 -9.15
C TYR A 412 14.72 -20.78 -9.85
N ASN A 413 14.14 -20.83 -11.05
CA ASN A 413 14.17 -22.00 -11.91
C ASN A 413 14.29 -21.57 -13.38
N LEU A 414 15.55 -21.46 -13.83
CA LEU A 414 15.85 -20.92 -15.15
C LEU A 414 15.36 -21.82 -16.31
N GLU A 415 15.34 -23.13 -16.11
CA GLU A 415 14.87 -24.08 -17.14
C GLU A 415 13.38 -23.89 -17.37
N MET A 416 12.60 -23.94 -16.29
CA MET A 416 11.15 -23.70 -16.34
C MET A 416 10.83 -22.28 -16.82
N ALA A 417 11.58 -21.25 -16.39
CA ALA A 417 11.40 -19.89 -16.87
C ALA A 417 11.52 -19.80 -18.39
N ARG A 418 12.50 -20.49 -19.00
CA ARG A 418 12.68 -20.52 -20.45
C ARG A 418 11.53 -21.20 -21.18
N GLU A 419 10.97 -22.24 -20.62
CA GLU A 419 9.75 -22.88 -21.15
C GLU A 419 8.58 -21.91 -21.13
N TYR A 420 8.36 -21.19 -20.04
CA TYR A 420 7.31 -20.18 -19.91
C TYR A 420 7.53 -18.98 -20.82
N PHE A 421 8.78 -18.51 -21.02
CA PHE A 421 9.07 -17.45 -22.01
C PHE A 421 8.69 -17.87 -23.43
N ASN A 422 9.02 -19.10 -23.84
CA ASN A 422 8.65 -19.62 -25.13
C ASN A 422 7.14 -19.75 -25.28
N LYS A 423 6.46 -20.28 -24.26
CA LYS A 423 4.99 -20.41 -24.22
C LYS A 423 4.30 -19.05 -24.32
N ALA A 424 4.76 -18.07 -23.55
CA ALA A 424 4.23 -16.71 -23.56
C ALA A 424 4.42 -16.02 -24.93
N TYR A 425 5.58 -16.23 -25.56
CA TYR A 425 5.81 -15.75 -26.91
C TYR A 425 4.80 -16.32 -27.89
N ASP A 426 4.58 -17.64 -27.86
CA ASP A 426 3.62 -18.31 -28.76
C ASP A 426 2.18 -17.82 -28.51
N GLN A 427 1.77 -17.68 -27.26
CA GLN A 427 0.47 -17.12 -26.90
C GLN A 427 0.30 -15.66 -27.40
N ALA A 428 1.33 -14.83 -27.28
CA ALA A 428 1.28 -13.45 -27.75
C ALA A 428 1.15 -13.38 -29.29
N ILE A 429 1.85 -14.25 -30.04
CA ILE A 429 1.72 -14.37 -31.49
C ILE A 429 0.31 -14.86 -31.88
N GLU A 430 -0.17 -15.92 -31.23
CA GLU A 430 -1.49 -16.52 -31.51
C GLU A 430 -2.64 -15.55 -31.23
N ALA A 431 -2.53 -14.78 -30.15
CA ALA A 431 -3.50 -13.75 -29.78
C ALA A 431 -3.41 -12.47 -30.65
N GLY A 432 -2.44 -12.39 -31.57
CA GLY A 432 -2.21 -11.20 -32.39
C GLY A 432 -1.71 -9.97 -31.63
N LEU A 433 -1.18 -10.19 -30.43
CA LEU A 433 -0.61 -9.16 -29.58
C LEU A 433 0.84 -8.81 -29.95
N MET A 434 1.52 -9.70 -30.66
CA MET A 434 2.93 -9.58 -31.04
C MET A 434 3.18 -10.17 -32.43
N THR A 435 4.22 -9.71 -33.10
CA THR A 435 4.76 -10.28 -34.36
C THR A 435 6.23 -10.68 -34.19
N ASP A 436 6.74 -11.51 -35.11
CA ASP A 436 8.16 -11.90 -35.11
C ASP A 436 9.13 -10.73 -35.31
N ALA A 437 8.66 -9.62 -35.85
CA ALA A 437 9.45 -8.41 -36.05
C ALA A 437 9.60 -7.56 -34.79
N ASP A 438 8.81 -7.82 -33.76
CA ASP A 438 8.71 -6.96 -32.60
C ASP A 438 9.87 -7.19 -31.61
N THR A 439 10.23 -6.11 -30.93
CA THR A 439 11.10 -6.07 -29.75
C THR A 439 10.20 -5.81 -28.54
N VAL A 440 10.30 -6.65 -27.53
CA VAL A 440 9.64 -6.41 -26.23
C VAL A 440 10.44 -5.37 -25.48
N LEU A 441 9.86 -4.19 -25.27
CA LEU A 441 10.50 -3.09 -24.53
C LEU A 441 9.71 -2.79 -23.26
N ILE A 442 10.32 -3.05 -22.10
CA ILE A 442 9.72 -2.81 -20.79
C ILE A 442 10.29 -1.51 -20.22
N MET A 443 9.43 -0.53 -19.95
CA MET A 443 9.77 0.70 -19.25
C MET A 443 9.74 0.46 -17.75
N VAL A 444 10.89 0.57 -17.09
CA VAL A 444 11.06 0.40 -15.64
C VAL A 444 11.05 1.75 -14.95
N GLY A 445 10.12 1.97 -14.04
CA GLY A 445 10.04 3.17 -13.24
C GLY A 445 10.93 3.12 -12.00
N THR A 446 11.62 4.22 -11.70
CA THR A 446 12.37 4.43 -10.47
C THR A 446 12.23 5.87 -10.00
N PRO A 447 12.33 6.16 -8.68
CA PRO A 447 12.08 7.51 -8.17
C PRO A 447 13.12 8.53 -8.65
N ASN A 448 14.39 8.12 -8.81
CA ASN A 448 15.48 9.01 -9.23
C ASN A 448 16.66 8.23 -9.80
N ALA A 449 17.62 8.96 -10.39
CA ALA A 449 18.84 8.41 -10.96
C ALA A 449 20.01 8.32 -9.97
N THR A 450 19.86 8.77 -8.72
CA THR A 450 20.98 8.90 -7.75
C THR A 450 20.98 7.80 -6.70
N SER A 451 19.88 7.11 -6.47
CA SER A 451 19.77 6.03 -5.49
C SER A 451 20.63 4.83 -5.91
N ALA A 452 21.54 4.42 -5.03
CA ALA A 452 22.39 3.26 -5.25
C ALA A 452 21.60 1.95 -5.37
N PHE A 453 20.53 1.80 -4.57
CA PHE A 453 19.62 0.67 -4.63
C PHE A 453 18.97 0.55 -6.01
N TYR A 454 18.31 1.60 -6.49
CA TYR A 454 17.63 1.57 -7.79
C TYR A 454 18.60 1.46 -8.96
N ASN A 455 19.81 2.01 -8.87
CA ASN A 455 20.82 1.86 -9.91
C ASN A 455 21.33 0.41 -9.99
N SER A 456 21.75 -0.17 -8.85
CA SER A 456 22.23 -1.54 -8.81
C SER A 456 21.13 -2.56 -9.13
N GLY A 457 19.92 -2.33 -8.63
CA GLY A 457 18.76 -3.20 -8.90
C GLY A 457 18.36 -3.19 -10.38
N TYR A 458 18.32 -2.02 -11.02
CA TYR A 458 18.04 -1.91 -12.45
C TYR A 458 19.09 -2.63 -13.30
N ASP A 459 20.38 -2.38 -13.01
CA ASP A 459 21.47 -3.04 -13.73
C ASP A 459 21.42 -4.57 -13.57
N PHE A 460 21.06 -5.04 -12.37
CA PHE A 460 20.87 -6.47 -12.12
C PHE A 460 19.70 -7.02 -12.95
N ILE A 461 18.54 -6.37 -12.93
CA ILE A 461 17.33 -6.76 -13.68
C ILE A 461 17.67 -6.92 -15.16
N VAL A 462 18.30 -5.91 -15.77
CA VAL A 462 18.67 -5.94 -17.19
C VAL A 462 19.59 -7.11 -17.51
N ASN A 463 20.64 -7.31 -16.71
CA ASN A 463 21.58 -8.40 -16.92
C ASN A 463 20.95 -9.77 -16.71
N ASN A 464 20.20 -9.95 -15.61
CA ASN A 464 19.53 -11.20 -15.25
C ASN A 464 18.57 -11.67 -16.34
N TYR A 465 17.69 -10.80 -16.82
CA TYR A 465 16.72 -11.18 -17.86
C TYR A 465 17.35 -11.32 -19.25
N THR A 466 18.40 -10.55 -19.57
CA THR A 466 19.17 -10.75 -20.80
C THR A 466 19.79 -12.16 -20.85
N GLU A 467 20.30 -12.65 -19.72
CA GLU A 467 20.82 -14.02 -19.61
C GLU A 467 19.70 -15.07 -19.60
N ALA A 468 18.60 -14.78 -18.90
CA ALA A 468 17.48 -15.70 -18.75
C ALA A 468 16.85 -16.09 -20.09
N VAL A 469 16.69 -15.13 -21.00
CA VAL A 469 16.05 -15.38 -22.30
C VAL A 469 16.96 -16.01 -23.36
N LYS A 470 18.23 -16.27 -23.07
CA LYS A 470 19.14 -16.96 -24.01
C LYS A 470 18.62 -18.37 -24.33
N GLY A 471 18.60 -18.71 -25.60
CA GLY A 471 18.05 -19.96 -26.12
C GLY A 471 16.52 -20.00 -26.22
N THR A 472 15.84 -18.90 -25.93
CA THR A 472 14.38 -18.76 -26.09
C THR A 472 14.02 -17.93 -27.34
N LYS A 473 12.75 -17.91 -27.71
CA LYS A 473 12.22 -17.06 -28.81
C LYS A 473 12.34 -15.56 -28.52
N LEU A 474 12.59 -15.19 -27.27
CA LEU A 474 12.80 -13.80 -26.82
C LEU A 474 14.27 -13.40 -26.78
N GLU A 475 15.20 -14.28 -27.14
CA GLU A 475 16.63 -13.95 -27.19
C GLU A 475 16.89 -12.77 -28.14
N GLY A 476 17.53 -11.73 -27.60
CA GLY A 476 17.82 -10.49 -28.34
C GLY A 476 16.61 -9.56 -28.53
N LYS A 477 15.39 -10.03 -28.21
CA LYS A 477 14.14 -9.26 -28.35
C LYS A 477 13.72 -8.57 -27.04
N LEU A 478 13.98 -9.15 -25.86
CA LEU A 478 13.63 -8.55 -24.58
C LEU A 478 14.62 -7.43 -24.23
N LYS A 479 14.11 -6.23 -24.01
CA LYS A 479 14.85 -5.01 -23.68
C LYS A 479 14.17 -4.26 -22.56
N PHE A 480 14.96 -3.48 -21.82
CA PHE A 480 14.50 -2.62 -20.75
C PHE A 480 14.95 -1.19 -21.01
N ASP A 481 14.09 -0.25 -20.68
CA ASP A 481 14.40 1.18 -20.60
C ASP A 481 13.99 1.68 -19.21
N ARG A 482 14.44 2.87 -18.82
CA ARG A 482 14.25 3.36 -17.46
C ARG A 482 13.74 4.79 -17.43
N ASP A 483 12.64 5.01 -16.72
CA ASP A 483 12.26 6.34 -16.25
C ASP A 483 12.72 6.53 -14.81
N SER A 484 13.62 7.48 -14.59
CA SER A 484 14.17 7.85 -13.28
C SER A 484 13.77 9.27 -12.84
N THR A 485 12.64 9.77 -13.34
CA THR A 485 12.17 11.14 -13.08
C THR A 485 10.90 11.20 -12.23
N LEU A 486 10.40 10.04 -11.79
CA LEU A 486 9.09 9.90 -11.15
C LEU A 486 9.01 10.51 -9.74
N GLY A 487 10.15 10.73 -9.07
CA GLY A 487 10.19 11.32 -7.73
C GLY A 487 9.48 10.46 -6.67
N ASN A 488 8.90 11.13 -5.68
CA ASN A 488 8.20 10.45 -4.58
C ASN A 488 6.90 9.75 -5.00
N GLY A 489 6.33 10.12 -6.15
CA GLY A 489 5.12 9.49 -6.70
C GLY A 489 5.37 8.22 -7.52
N PHE A 490 6.61 7.69 -7.54
CA PHE A 490 6.95 6.56 -8.40
C PHE A 490 6.10 5.30 -8.16
N ALA A 491 5.64 5.08 -6.94
CA ALA A 491 4.78 3.94 -6.61
C ALA A 491 3.42 3.99 -7.33
N ASP A 492 2.95 5.19 -7.68
CA ASP A 492 1.68 5.39 -8.39
C ASP A 492 1.83 5.31 -9.91
N ALA A 493 3.06 5.20 -10.41
CA ALA A 493 3.34 5.27 -11.84
C ALA A 493 2.69 4.12 -12.65
N LEU A 494 2.46 2.94 -12.04
CA LEU A 494 1.69 1.86 -12.68
C LEU A 494 0.21 2.23 -12.80
N ARG A 495 -0.42 2.68 -11.70
CA ARG A 495 -1.83 3.14 -11.70
C ARG A 495 -2.08 4.25 -12.71
N ASN A 496 -1.08 5.11 -12.88
CA ASN A 496 -1.14 6.24 -13.81
C ASN A 496 -0.69 5.86 -15.23
N ASN A 497 -0.44 4.58 -15.51
CA ASN A 497 -0.02 4.06 -16.81
C ASN A 497 1.24 4.75 -17.39
N GLN A 498 2.14 5.22 -16.50
CA GLN A 498 3.37 5.94 -16.90
C GLN A 498 4.52 4.98 -17.21
N VAL A 499 4.51 3.79 -16.62
CA VAL A 499 5.53 2.76 -16.78
C VAL A 499 4.93 1.37 -16.90
N ASP A 500 5.71 0.41 -17.39
CA ASP A 500 5.28 -0.97 -17.60
C ASP A 500 5.62 -1.86 -16.38
N MET A 501 6.61 -1.46 -15.59
CA MET A 501 7.11 -2.23 -14.45
C MET A 501 7.70 -1.30 -13.40
N LEU A 502 7.51 -1.66 -12.14
CA LEU A 502 8.25 -1.12 -10.99
C LEU A 502 9.03 -2.24 -10.30
N PHE A 503 10.05 -1.88 -9.53
CA PHE A 503 10.66 -2.77 -8.54
C PHE A 503 11.01 -2.00 -7.27
N GLY A 504 11.16 -2.71 -6.16
CA GLY A 504 11.37 -2.06 -4.87
C GLY A 504 10.15 -1.26 -4.42
N VAL A 505 8.96 -1.70 -4.81
CA VAL A 505 7.68 -1.21 -4.31
C VAL A 505 7.11 -2.22 -3.33
N GLY A 506 6.49 -1.73 -2.26
CA GLY A 506 5.89 -2.57 -1.24
C GLY A 506 4.98 -1.73 -0.37
N TRP A 507 4.08 -2.40 0.33
CA TRP A 507 3.24 -1.77 1.32
C TRP A 507 3.83 -1.99 2.70
N THR A 508 3.89 -0.93 3.48
CA THR A 508 4.45 -0.93 4.82
C THR A 508 3.42 -0.38 5.80
N GLY A 509 3.54 -0.73 7.08
CA GLY A 509 3.00 0.11 8.11
C GLY A 509 2.04 -0.50 9.09
N SER A 510 1.73 -1.78 9.03
CA SER A 510 0.83 -2.38 10.02
C SER A 510 1.28 -3.77 10.46
N THR A 511 2.44 -3.82 11.10
CA THR A 511 2.97 -5.07 11.70
C THR A 511 1.90 -5.85 12.45
N PHE A 512 1.00 -5.15 13.15
CA PHE A 512 -0.09 -5.73 13.95
C PHE A 512 -1.45 -5.79 13.25
N ASP A 513 -1.54 -5.38 11.99
CA ASP A 513 -2.80 -5.45 11.21
C ASP A 513 -2.57 -5.94 9.78
N PRO A 514 -2.23 -7.23 9.61
CA PRO A 514 -2.09 -7.82 8.29
C PRO A 514 -3.39 -7.79 7.49
N PHE A 515 -4.54 -7.72 8.16
CA PHE A 515 -5.86 -7.71 7.54
C PHE A 515 -6.12 -6.41 6.78
N GLY A 516 -5.71 -5.27 7.37
CA GLY A 516 -5.76 -3.97 6.70
C GLY A 516 -4.76 -3.85 5.55
N LEU A 517 -3.59 -4.49 5.63
CA LEU A 517 -2.56 -4.42 4.58
C LEU A 517 -3.02 -4.96 3.22
N ILE A 518 -3.95 -5.90 3.19
CA ILE A 518 -4.53 -6.45 1.94
C ILE A 518 -5.19 -5.36 1.09
N GLU A 519 -5.65 -4.27 1.69
CA GLU A 519 -6.24 -3.14 0.96
C GLU A 519 -5.34 -2.65 -0.18
N ALA A 520 -4.03 -2.63 0.04
CA ALA A 520 -3.04 -2.22 -0.97
C ALA A 520 -3.11 -3.01 -2.29
N TYR A 521 -3.68 -4.18 -2.26
CA TYR A 521 -3.76 -5.09 -3.42
C TYR A 521 -5.16 -5.21 -4.00
N VAL A 522 -6.20 -4.95 -3.20
CA VAL A 522 -7.60 -5.19 -3.60
C VAL A 522 -8.46 -3.94 -3.70
N SER A 523 -8.01 -2.82 -3.14
CA SER A 523 -8.71 -1.53 -3.23
C SER A 523 -8.40 -0.83 -4.55
N SER A 524 -9.41 -0.37 -5.26
CA SER A 524 -9.23 0.44 -6.48
C SER A 524 -8.45 1.75 -6.23
N ASN A 525 -8.32 2.18 -4.97
CA ASN A 525 -7.59 3.39 -4.61
C ASN A 525 -6.07 3.16 -4.46
N TYR A 526 -5.66 1.91 -4.14
CA TYR A 526 -4.27 1.63 -3.74
C TYR A 526 -3.62 0.50 -4.54
N GLN A 527 -4.39 -0.38 -5.20
CA GLN A 527 -3.85 -1.54 -5.90
C GLN A 527 -2.81 -1.17 -6.96
N TYR A 528 -1.77 -1.97 -7.06
CA TYR A 528 -0.72 -1.79 -8.07
C TYR A 528 -1.18 -2.17 -9.47
N ASP A 529 -2.04 -3.16 -9.60
CA ASP A 529 -2.64 -3.58 -10.87
C ASP A 529 -4.02 -2.94 -11.08
N PRO A 530 -4.14 -1.89 -11.89
CA PRO A 530 -5.42 -1.24 -12.17
C PRO A 530 -6.33 -2.06 -13.09
N ALA A 531 -5.80 -3.07 -13.78
CA ALA A 531 -6.57 -3.92 -14.69
C ALA A 531 -7.34 -5.02 -13.95
N TRP A 532 -6.85 -5.47 -12.79
CA TRP A 532 -7.55 -6.45 -11.98
C TRP A 532 -8.74 -5.81 -11.27
N LYS A 533 -9.87 -6.51 -11.28
CA LYS A 533 -11.13 -6.07 -10.65
C LYS A 533 -11.52 -7.01 -9.52
N PRO A 534 -11.06 -6.76 -8.28
CA PRO A 534 -11.38 -7.61 -7.12
C PRO A 534 -12.88 -7.77 -6.87
N ALA A 535 -13.69 -6.73 -7.07
CA ALA A 535 -15.15 -6.78 -6.91
C ALA A 535 -15.87 -7.62 -7.98
N GLU A 536 -15.20 -7.96 -9.09
CA GLU A 536 -15.73 -8.82 -10.16
C GLU A 536 -15.08 -10.22 -10.15
N THR A 537 -14.01 -10.39 -9.37
CA THR A 537 -13.25 -11.65 -9.28
C THR A 537 -13.84 -12.52 -8.18
N GLN A 538 -14.43 -13.65 -8.54
CA GLN A 538 -14.99 -14.60 -7.58
C GLN A 538 -13.90 -15.40 -6.88
N MET A 539 -14.02 -15.56 -5.57
CA MET A 539 -13.14 -16.39 -4.74
C MET A 539 -13.98 -17.30 -3.85
N THR A 540 -13.56 -18.56 -3.75
CA THR A 540 -14.22 -19.56 -2.88
C THR A 540 -13.31 -19.88 -1.71
N VAL A 541 -13.84 -19.77 -0.49
CA VAL A 541 -13.17 -20.15 0.75
C VAL A 541 -13.92 -21.30 1.40
N THR A 542 -13.19 -22.30 1.87
CA THR A 542 -13.76 -23.43 2.61
C THR A 542 -13.61 -23.20 4.11
N ILE A 543 -14.72 -22.98 4.81
CA ILE A 543 -14.78 -22.76 6.25
C ILE A 543 -15.51 -23.96 6.89
N ASP A 544 -14.90 -24.63 7.84
CA ASP A 544 -15.47 -25.81 8.54
C ASP A 544 -15.98 -26.93 7.60
N GLY A 545 -15.33 -27.05 6.43
CA GLY A 545 -15.67 -28.06 5.42
C GLY A 545 -16.80 -27.65 4.47
N GLU A 546 -17.37 -26.46 4.61
CA GLU A 546 -18.32 -25.85 3.67
C GLU A 546 -17.66 -24.80 2.79
N ALA A 547 -17.99 -24.83 1.50
CA ALA A 547 -17.48 -23.87 0.52
C ALA A 547 -18.41 -22.66 0.41
N TYR A 548 -17.84 -21.47 0.53
CA TYR A 548 -18.54 -20.20 0.37
C TYR A 548 -17.89 -19.37 -0.73
N THR A 549 -18.69 -18.77 -1.59
CA THR A 549 -18.21 -18.02 -2.74
C THR A 549 -18.79 -16.61 -2.75
N THR A 550 -17.92 -15.62 -2.85
CA THR A 550 -18.26 -14.23 -3.15
C THR A 550 -17.06 -13.57 -3.85
N ASP A 551 -17.13 -12.29 -4.18
CA ASP A 551 -16.02 -11.58 -4.80
C ASP A 551 -14.89 -11.28 -3.80
N VAL A 552 -13.68 -11.02 -4.34
CA VAL A 552 -12.47 -10.78 -3.55
C VAL A 552 -12.59 -9.54 -2.66
N TRP A 553 -13.25 -8.48 -3.15
CA TRP A 553 -13.45 -7.28 -2.35
C TRP A 553 -14.35 -7.53 -1.14
N THR A 554 -15.42 -8.30 -1.32
CA THR A 554 -16.31 -8.71 -0.23
C THR A 554 -15.56 -9.58 0.78
N TRP A 555 -14.68 -10.49 0.35
CA TRP A 555 -13.83 -11.26 1.25
C TRP A 555 -12.85 -10.36 2.03
N TYR A 556 -12.26 -9.34 1.39
CA TYR A 556 -11.44 -8.36 2.11
C TYR A 556 -12.26 -7.65 3.20
N LEU A 557 -13.47 -7.19 2.89
CA LEU A 557 -14.33 -6.54 3.88
C LEU A 557 -14.61 -7.47 5.08
N SER A 558 -14.74 -8.78 4.87
CA SER A 558 -15.01 -9.73 5.95
C SER A 558 -13.89 -9.80 7.00
N ILE A 559 -12.64 -9.69 6.59
CA ILE A 559 -11.49 -9.70 7.53
C ILE A 559 -11.26 -8.35 8.21
N THR A 560 -11.93 -7.28 7.78
CA THR A 560 -11.89 -5.94 8.38
C THR A 560 -13.15 -5.63 9.21
N ASN A 561 -13.65 -6.65 9.90
CA ASN A 561 -14.77 -6.54 10.85
C ASN A 561 -16.13 -6.19 10.21
N ASN A 562 -16.44 -6.76 9.02
CA ASN A 562 -17.77 -6.65 8.42
C ASN A 562 -18.42 -8.03 8.31
N VAL A 563 -19.72 -8.10 8.65
CA VAL A 563 -20.54 -9.26 8.29
C VAL A 563 -20.83 -9.17 6.79
N ILE A 564 -20.58 -10.25 6.09
CA ILE A 564 -20.75 -10.32 4.63
C ILE A 564 -21.81 -11.35 4.25
N THR A 565 -22.26 -11.28 3.00
CA THR A 565 -23.08 -12.34 2.39
C THR A 565 -22.25 -13.08 1.36
N ALA A 566 -22.23 -14.42 1.45
CA ALA A 566 -21.58 -15.29 0.47
C ALA A 566 -22.54 -16.43 0.06
N LYS A 567 -22.32 -17.03 -1.11
CA LYS A 567 -23.10 -18.18 -1.57
C LYS A 567 -22.47 -19.47 -1.07
N ASN A 568 -23.28 -20.33 -0.44
CA ASN A 568 -22.87 -21.68 -0.10
C ASN A 568 -22.80 -22.60 -1.34
N ALA A 569 -22.40 -23.85 -1.18
CA ALA A 569 -22.31 -24.84 -2.26
C ALA A 569 -23.67 -25.14 -2.94
N ALA A 570 -24.79 -24.83 -2.29
CA ALA A 570 -26.13 -24.95 -2.86
C ALA A 570 -26.57 -23.68 -3.63
N GLY A 571 -25.75 -22.61 -3.63
CA GLY A 571 -26.06 -21.33 -4.25
C GLY A 571 -26.96 -20.42 -3.40
N GLU A 572 -27.14 -20.75 -2.12
CA GLU A 572 -27.95 -19.98 -1.18
C GLU A 572 -27.11 -18.90 -0.51
N ASP A 573 -27.68 -17.74 -0.28
CA ASP A 573 -27.04 -16.64 0.42
C ASP A 573 -26.95 -16.93 1.92
N VAL A 574 -25.73 -16.80 2.49
CA VAL A 574 -25.42 -17.02 3.90
C VAL A 574 -24.67 -15.81 4.44
N GLU A 575 -25.09 -15.30 5.59
CA GLU A 575 -24.36 -14.29 6.33
C GLU A 575 -23.18 -14.91 7.07
N LEU A 576 -21.99 -14.33 6.94
CA LEU A 576 -20.76 -14.78 7.56
C LEU A 576 -20.13 -13.64 8.37
N ASP A 577 -19.83 -13.92 9.64
CA ASP A 577 -18.98 -13.11 10.51
C ASP A 577 -17.63 -13.82 10.66
N VAL A 578 -16.70 -13.48 9.75
CA VAL A 578 -15.36 -14.10 9.71
C VAL A 578 -14.51 -13.71 10.93
N THR A 579 -14.75 -12.52 11.47
CA THR A 579 -13.95 -12.00 12.59
C THR A 579 -14.34 -12.57 13.94
N ALA A 580 -15.48 -13.25 14.02
CA ALA A 580 -15.90 -13.96 15.22
C ALA A 580 -14.95 -15.12 15.61
N ASN A 581 -14.10 -15.58 14.68
CA ASN A 581 -13.11 -16.63 14.89
C ASN A 581 -11.76 -16.24 14.27
N ALA A 582 -10.72 -16.11 15.09
CA ALA A 582 -9.38 -15.69 14.65
C ALA A 582 -8.77 -16.64 13.61
N GLU A 583 -8.97 -17.95 13.76
CA GLU A 583 -8.47 -18.97 12.82
C GLU A 583 -9.14 -18.84 11.44
N THR A 584 -10.47 -18.62 11.41
CA THR A 584 -11.22 -18.35 10.18
C THR A 584 -10.76 -17.04 9.53
N ARG A 585 -10.51 -16.00 10.31
CA ARG A 585 -9.99 -14.73 9.82
C ARG A 585 -8.63 -14.88 9.15
N ILE A 586 -7.72 -15.67 9.76
CA ILE A 586 -6.40 -15.98 9.21
C ILE A 586 -6.54 -16.85 7.94
N LEU A 587 -7.48 -17.79 7.91
CA LEU A 587 -7.76 -18.62 6.74
C LEU A 587 -8.15 -17.74 5.53
N VAL A 588 -9.09 -16.82 5.71
CA VAL A 588 -9.51 -15.89 4.63
C VAL A 588 -8.37 -14.99 4.19
N LEU A 589 -7.54 -14.50 5.13
CA LEU A 589 -6.34 -13.75 4.80
C LEU A 589 -5.39 -14.55 3.91
N GLY A 590 -5.18 -15.84 4.22
CA GLY A 590 -4.35 -16.74 3.42
C GLY A 590 -4.88 -16.93 2.00
N GLU A 591 -6.18 -17.12 1.86
CA GLU A 591 -6.79 -17.26 0.52
C GLU A 591 -6.70 -15.97 -0.29
N LEU A 592 -6.84 -14.81 0.35
CA LEU A 592 -6.61 -13.50 -0.29
C LEU A 592 -5.15 -13.34 -0.72
N GLU A 593 -4.19 -13.70 0.13
CA GLU A 593 -2.77 -13.70 -0.24
C GLU A 593 -2.52 -14.62 -1.44
N ASN A 594 -3.09 -15.82 -1.44
CA ASN A 594 -2.91 -16.80 -2.50
C ASN A 594 -3.42 -16.27 -3.85
N ILE A 595 -4.64 -15.71 -3.90
CA ILE A 595 -5.20 -15.20 -5.17
C ILE A 595 -4.38 -14.03 -5.73
N ILE A 596 -3.87 -13.16 -4.86
CA ILE A 596 -3.00 -12.04 -5.27
C ILE A 596 -1.68 -12.57 -5.85
N LEU A 597 -1.02 -13.50 -5.16
CA LEU A 597 0.22 -14.12 -5.65
C LEU A 597 0.01 -14.83 -6.99
N GLN A 598 -1.13 -15.54 -7.14
CA GLN A 598 -1.45 -16.28 -8.36
C GLN A 598 -1.71 -15.37 -9.58
N ASN A 599 -1.96 -14.07 -9.41
CA ASN A 599 -2.05 -13.13 -10.54
C ASN A 599 -0.68 -12.86 -11.20
N TYR A 600 0.40 -12.96 -10.43
CA TYR A 600 1.78 -12.63 -10.86
C TYR A 600 1.94 -11.17 -11.35
N ASP A 601 1.05 -10.28 -10.96
CA ASP A 601 1.16 -8.84 -11.25
C ASP A 601 2.02 -8.14 -10.21
N PHE A 602 2.11 -8.74 -9.01
CA PHE A 602 2.95 -8.32 -7.91
C PHE A 602 3.80 -9.51 -7.45
N ILE A 603 5.10 -9.49 -7.78
CA ILE A 603 6.03 -10.60 -7.52
C ILE A 603 6.93 -10.23 -6.34
N PRO A 604 6.81 -10.90 -5.18
CA PRO A 604 7.71 -10.70 -4.04
C PRO A 604 9.18 -10.86 -4.43
N LEU A 605 10.02 -9.93 -4.00
CA LEU A 605 11.42 -9.84 -4.40
C LEU A 605 12.38 -9.88 -3.21
N MET A 606 12.15 -9.01 -2.22
CA MET A 606 13.01 -8.90 -1.04
C MET A 606 12.20 -8.48 0.19
N GLY A 607 12.62 -8.95 1.35
CA GLY A 607 12.15 -8.49 2.64
C GLY A 607 13.05 -7.40 3.19
N ASP A 608 12.44 -6.42 3.89
CA ASP A 608 13.15 -5.31 4.49
C ASP A 608 13.95 -5.75 5.70
N ALA A 609 15.21 -5.36 5.75
CA ALA A 609 16.06 -5.47 6.92
C ALA A 609 17.11 -4.38 6.93
N SER A 610 17.64 -4.07 8.09
CA SER A 610 18.74 -3.15 8.22
C SER A 610 19.86 -3.73 9.10
N ALA A 611 21.08 -3.33 8.82
CA ALA A 611 22.24 -3.57 9.68
C ALA A 611 22.80 -2.23 10.10
N LYS A 612 23.07 -2.07 11.39
CA LYS A 612 23.53 -0.80 11.97
C LYS A 612 24.69 -1.04 12.94
N LEU A 613 25.64 -0.14 12.93
CA LEU A 613 26.68 -0.05 13.96
C LEU A 613 26.20 0.84 15.10
N LYS A 614 26.26 0.31 16.32
CA LYS A 614 26.02 1.03 17.57
C LYS A 614 27.35 1.57 18.10
N GLY A 615 27.40 2.86 18.43
CA GLY A 615 28.58 3.49 19.01
C GLY A 615 28.86 3.02 20.44
N MET A 616 30.12 2.95 20.81
CA MET A 616 30.57 2.56 22.16
C MET A 616 30.09 3.52 23.26
N LYS A 617 29.66 4.74 22.89
CA LYS A 617 29.11 5.74 23.81
C LYS A 617 27.80 5.30 24.43
N ILE A 618 26.95 4.58 23.68
CA ILE A 618 25.62 4.15 24.11
C ILE A 618 25.61 2.66 24.48
N GLU A 619 24.84 2.31 25.50
CA GLU A 619 24.76 0.93 25.99
C GLU A 619 23.57 0.19 25.40
N TYR A 620 22.40 0.81 25.42
CA TYR A 620 21.18 0.18 24.95
C TYR A 620 20.52 1.04 23.87
N TYR A 621 20.28 0.43 22.71
CA TYR A 621 19.55 1.03 21.60
C TYR A 621 18.94 -0.08 20.75
N LEU A 622 17.62 -0.07 20.60
CA LEU A 622 16.87 -0.93 19.69
C LEU A 622 15.96 -0.08 18.81
N GLU A 623 15.73 -0.51 17.60
CA GLU A 623 14.69 0.04 16.72
C GLU A 623 13.48 -0.88 16.59
N ASP A 624 13.44 -1.97 17.36
CA ASP A 624 12.30 -2.88 17.38
C ASP A 624 11.01 -2.18 17.78
N GLU A 625 9.90 -2.66 17.28
CA GLU A 625 8.58 -2.19 17.68
C GLU A 625 8.32 -2.52 19.15
N VAL A 626 7.96 -1.52 19.93
CA VAL A 626 7.61 -1.65 21.34
C VAL A 626 6.18 -1.17 21.53
N PHE A 627 5.25 -2.09 21.37
CA PHE A 627 3.83 -1.80 21.60
C PHE A 627 3.57 -1.42 23.09
N PRO A 628 2.69 -0.43 23.37
CA PRO A 628 1.92 0.39 22.45
C PRO A 628 2.61 1.68 21.98
N LEU A 629 3.90 1.83 22.23
CA LEU A 629 4.61 3.11 22.08
C LEU A 629 5.44 3.20 20.81
N SER A 630 5.26 2.26 19.88
CA SER A 630 6.03 2.22 18.65
C SER A 630 7.52 1.92 18.90
N ARG A 631 8.42 2.24 17.95
CA ARG A 631 9.84 1.88 18.05
C ARG A 631 10.50 2.36 19.33
N GLY A 632 11.20 1.46 20.03
CA GLY A 632 11.70 1.68 21.38
C GLY A 632 12.94 2.55 21.48
N GLY A 633 13.86 2.45 20.55
CA GLY A 633 15.09 3.23 20.36
C GLY A 633 15.54 4.07 21.55
N VAL A 634 15.44 5.38 21.38
CA VAL A 634 15.88 6.39 22.38
C VAL A 634 15.16 6.28 23.73
N LYS A 635 13.97 5.68 23.79
CA LYS A 635 13.24 5.49 25.06
C LYS A 635 14.06 4.70 26.09
N TYR A 636 14.72 3.64 25.66
CA TYR A 636 15.46 2.72 26.52
C TYR A 636 16.97 2.94 26.48
N MET A 637 17.46 3.86 25.63
CA MET A 637 18.89 4.09 25.44
C MET A 637 19.54 4.59 26.74
N THR A 638 20.65 3.96 27.11
CA THR A 638 21.51 4.34 28.22
C THR A 638 22.91 4.68 27.70
N TYR A 639 23.75 5.26 28.58
CA TYR A 639 25.04 5.78 28.18
C TYR A 639 26.19 5.16 29.02
N ASN A 640 27.26 4.77 28.31
CA ASN A 640 28.52 4.38 28.93
C ASN A 640 29.40 5.60 29.32
N TYR A 641 29.22 6.70 28.59
CA TYR A 641 30.02 7.93 28.73
C TYR A 641 29.10 9.16 28.67
N ASP A 642 29.39 10.15 29.51
CA ASP A 642 28.92 11.52 29.23
C ASP A 642 29.75 12.15 28.08
N ASP A 643 29.34 13.32 27.60
CA ASP A 643 29.98 13.95 26.43
C ASP A 643 31.47 14.25 26.66
N ALA A 644 31.85 14.72 27.87
CA ALA A 644 33.25 15.05 28.20
C ALA A 644 34.13 13.79 28.31
N ALA A 645 33.59 12.73 28.93
CA ALA A 645 34.30 11.45 29.03
C ALA A 645 34.41 10.77 27.67
N TRP A 646 33.41 10.92 26.82
CA TRP A 646 33.43 10.42 25.42
C TRP A 646 34.51 11.10 24.58
N ASP A 647 34.57 12.44 24.61
CA ASP A 647 35.60 13.18 23.91
C ASP A 647 37.03 12.80 24.37
N ALA A 648 37.21 12.61 25.67
CA ALA A 648 38.48 12.15 26.22
C ALA A 648 38.82 10.73 25.75
N PHE A 649 37.87 9.81 25.78
CA PHE A 649 38.05 8.44 25.28
C PHE A 649 38.42 8.40 23.79
N VAL A 650 37.71 9.12 22.93
CA VAL A 650 38.02 9.20 21.52
C VAL A 650 39.43 9.76 21.27
N ALA A 651 39.83 10.78 22.02
CA ALA A 651 41.18 11.35 21.94
C ALA A 651 42.26 10.34 22.37
N GLU A 652 42.02 9.55 23.42
CA GLU A 652 42.90 8.46 23.87
C GLU A 652 43.10 7.38 22.76
N GLN A 653 42.06 7.09 21.98
CA GLN A 653 42.13 6.16 20.87
C GLN A 653 42.79 6.75 19.62
N GLY A 654 43.33 7.98 19.69
CA GLY A 654 43.97 8.65 18.58
C GLY A 654 43.00 9.30 17.57
N GLY A 655 41.76 9.52 17.98
CA GLY A 655 40.73 10.20 17.21
C GLY A 655 39.96 9.30 16.24
N THR A 656 40.28 7.99 16.21
CA THR A 656 39.57 7.01 15.38
C THR A 656 39.33 5.72 16.16
N LEU A 657 38.09 5.33 16.25
CA LEU A 657 37.64 4.15 16.99
C LEU A 657 37.69 2.88 16.12
N ASN A 658 37.89 1.74 16.74
CA ASN A 658 37.87 0.44 16.06
C ASN A 658 36.60 -0.32 16.47
N TYR A 659 35.76 -0.62 15.48
CA TYR A 659 34.50 -1.38 15.60
C TYR A 659 34.54 -2.75 14.90
N LYS A 660 35.74 -3.21 14.47
CA LYS A 660 35.93 -4.53 13.84
C LYS A 660 36.08 -5.63 14.86
#